data_c97d2382fb1ca086017005e08a26bc6f
#
_entry.id   c97d2382fb1ca086017005e08a26bc6f
#
_cell.length_a   1.000
_cell.length_b   1.000
_cell.length_c   1.000
_cell.angle_alpha   90.00
_cell.angle_beta   90.00
_cell.angle_gamma   90.00
#
_symmetry.space_group_name_H-M   'P 1'
#
loop_
_entity.id
_entity.type
_entity.pdbx_description
1 polymer ?
#
loop_
_entity_poly.entity_id
_entity_poly.type
_entity_poly.pdbx_seq_one_letter_code
_entity_poly.pdbx_strand_id
1 'polypeptide(L)'
;MTYTTLNIAQIISATNSQKGIDSTIEHIITDSRKLLFPETSIFFAMEGQGRNGDDFIKQLYKKGVRNFVVDKSFEEAEKYIDTNFLQVNDVLVALQILATQHRHQFNFSIIGITGSNGKTIVKEWLNQLLGDDYNIVRSPKSYNSQVGVPLSVWRIQEGNELGIFESGISQPDEMLNLQKIIDPEIGIVTFIGSAHAEGFTSLEEKIKEKLLLFKNSKQLIFCADDEILSKEVKNFIATKNPSLQLFTWGKNANSTCFVKQITKQEKSTTIVCVHNKNEFSFAIPFTDDASIHNAITCCATMLLLKISSAVIAAKMESLRPLAMRLELKQGINNCSIINDGYSADLQSLGISLDFLGQQNQHEKRTIILSDVLQTGSETTNLYKQIGQALANKNIYQLIGIGETISTQAAIFSFIQLTKFYPTTAAFLQNIQQHHFNNEVILLKGARIFHFEDISKVLEQKTHETRLEINLNALRHNLKIYKHLLQPTTKIMAMVKAFSYGSGSFEIANLLQHSGVDYLAVAYVDEGVELRNAGIDLPIMVLNTEASSFENIVKHNIEPEIYSFNILHSFINFLQQKNITNFPVHIKIDTGMHRLGFEKNDIEKLCLLLQKQKHIKIISVFSHLAASDAANFDAFTKQQNKLFIDAVNKIEKAVEYTFLKHIANSSAIYRHPNMQYDMIRLGIGLYGVDATPQIQHRLQHVTTLKTTISQIKHLQKGETIGYSRRGVALQDTRTATVRIGYADGYPRSLSNGKGKMFINGNPAPVIGNICMDMTMLDITGIDAKEGDEVIVFGEEPTVTNVASWAETISYEILTNISQRVKRVYFEE
;
A
#
# COMPACT_ATOMS: atom_id res chain seq x y z
N MET A 1 -7.66 17.51 16.54
CA MET A 1 -8.51 18.73 16.37
C MET A 1 -9.74 18.39 15.56
N THR A 2 -10.92 18.87 16.01
CA THR A 2 -12.19 18.63 15.34
C THR A 2 -12.69 19.95 14.74
N TYR A 3 -13.00 19.93 13.45
CA TYR A 3 -13.63 21.05 12.76
C TYR A 3 -15.15 20.83 12.72
N THR A 4 -15.92 21.91 12.78
CA THR A 4 -17.35 21.87 12.45
C THR A 4 -17.61 22.48 11.07
N THR A 5 -18.76 22.18 10.50
CA THR A 5 -19.18 22.77 9.22
C THR A 5 -19.14 24.30 9.26
N LEU A 6 -19.58 24.91 10.38
CA LEU A 6 -19.53 26.37 10.58
C LEU A 6 -18.09 26.90 10.64
N ASN A 7 -17.19 26.20 11.35
CA ASN A 7 -15.77 26.58 11.38
C ASN A 7 -15.17 26.57 9.97
N ILE A 8 -15.46 25.52 9.18
CA ILE A 8 -14.97 25.44 7.79
C ILE A 8 -15.55 26.58 6.96
N ALA A 9 -16.86 26.85 7.06
CA ALA A 9 -17.50 27.95 6.33
C ALA A 9 -16.83 29.31 6.62
N GLN A 10 -16.47 29.58 7.87
CA GLN A 10 -15.75 30.81 8.26
C GLN A 10 -14.33 30.84 7.67
N ILE A 11 -13.58 29.73 7.75
CA ILE A 11 -12.20 29.64 7.24
C ILE A 11 -12.16 29.90 5.74
N ILE A 12 -13.07 29.29 4.97
CA ILE A 12 -13.10 29.41 3.51
C ILE A 12 -13.92 30.62 3.01
N SER A 13 -14.43 31.44 3.93
CA SER A 13 -15.27 32.61 3.63
C SER A 13 -16.48 32.26 2.73
N ALA A 14 -17.10 31.11 2.99
CA ALA A 14 -18.26 30.67 2.23
C ALA A 14 -19.48 31.51 2.54
N THR A 15 -20.26 31.85 1.52
CA THR A 15 -21.63 32.38 1.68
C THR A 15 -22.54 31.21 1.98
N ASN A 16 -23.19 31.25 3.15
CA ASN A 16 -23.83 30.09 3.72
C ASN A 16 -25.30 30.00 3.30
N SER A 17 -25.67 28.90 2.62
CA SER A 17 -27.05 28.41 2.55
C SER A 17 -27.22 27.26 3.54
N GLN A 18 -26.98 27.54 4.84
CA GLN A 18 -27.05 26.51 5.86
C GLN A 18 -28.55 26.16 6.11
N LYS A 19 -28.91 24.96 5.71
CA LYS A 19 -30.21 24.32 6.03
C LYS A 19 -30.03 23.06 6.90
N GLY A 20 -28.78 22.61 7.11
CA GLY A 20 -28.41 21.41 7.87
C GLY A 20 -27.89 21.71 9.28
N ILE A 21 -27.62 20.64 10.03
CA ILE A 21 -27.04 20.68 11.38
C ILE A 21 -25.54 20.98 11.27
N ASP A 22 -25.00 21.76 12.21
CA ASP A 22 -23.55 21.94 12.34
C ASP A 22 -22.92 20.61 12.78
N SER A 23 -22.26 19.94 11.88
CA SER A 23 -21.69 18.59 12.08
C SER A 23 -20.18 18.65 12.19
N THR A 24 -19.61 17.70 12.92
CA THR A 24 -18.17 17.49 13.00
C THR A 24 -17.63 16.98 11.67
N ILE A 25 -16.58 17.60 11.16
CA ILE A 25 -15.92 17.23 9.91
C ILE A 25 -14.52 16.69 10.21
N GLU A 26 -14.29 15.44 9.81
CA GLU A 26 -12.99 14.76 9.95
C GLU A 26 -12.38 14.46 8.58
N HIS A 27 -13.23 14.30 7.55
CA HIS A 27 -12.82 13.83 6.24
C HIS A 27 -13.15 14.82 5.14
N ILE A 28 -12.13 15.20 4.37
CA ILE A 28 -12.29 15.94 3.12
C ILE A 28 -12.32 14.95 1.96
N ILE A 29 -13.32 15.08 1.10
CA ILE A 29 -13.51 14.23 -0.08
C ILE A 29 -13.56 15.13 -1.32
N THR A 30 -12.83 14.75 -2.35
CA THR A 30 -12.82 15.35 -3.69
C THR A 30 -13.17 14.34 -4.79
N ASP A 31 -13.34 13.06 -4.40
CA ASP A 31 -13.68 11.94 -5.29
C ASP A 31 -14.77 11.10 -4.62
N SER A 32 -15.94 11.01 -5.24
CA SER A 32 -17.13 10.32 -4.71
C SER A 32 -16.92 8.83 -4.43
N ARG A 33 -15.92 8.21 -5.08
CA ARG A 33 -15.53 6.80 -4.90
C ARG A 33 -14.76 6.57 -3.60
N LYS A 34 -14.20 7.63 -3.00
CA LYS A 34 -13.40 7.58 -1.76
C LYS A 34 -14.21 7.85 -0.50
N LEU A 35 -15.53 7.93 -0.60
CA LEU A 35 -16.42 8.13 0.54
C LEU A 35 -16.36 6.92 1.49
N LEU A 36 -15.98 7.16 2.76
CA LEU A 36 -15.90 6.15 3.82
C LEU A 36 -16.87 6.44 4.98
N PHE A 37 -16.94 7.70 5.38
CA PHE A 37 -17.68 8.17 6.55
C PHE A 37 -18.60 9.32 6.15
N PRO A 38 -19.82 9.03 5.65
CA PRO A 38 -20.73 10.06 5.13
C PRO A 38 -21.03 11.17 6.13
N GLU A 39 -21.20 10.80 7.41
CA GLU A 39 -21.66 11.68 8.48
C GLU A 39 -20.64 12.74 8.89
N THR A 40 -19.32 12.40 8.81
CA THR A 40 -18.20 13.27 9.18
C THR A 40 -17.42 13.78 7.97
N SER A 41 -17.99 13.63 6.77
CA SER A 41 -17.34 14.04 5.52
C SER A 41 -17.92 15.35 4.98
N ILE A 42 -17.02 16.16 4.39
CA ILE A 42 -17.35 17.28 3.53
C ILE A 42 -16.82 17.03 2.11
N PHE A 43 -17.67 17.18 1.12
CA PHE A 43 -17.32 16.97 -0.28
C PHE A 43 -17.05 18.29 -0.99
N PHE A 44 -15.87 18.45 -1.56
CA PHE A 44 -15.49 19.56 -2.40
C PHE A 44 -15.82 19.22 -3.86
N ALA A 45 -16.87 19.83 -4.42
CA ALA A 45 -17.35 19.60 -5.79
C ALA A 45 -16.48 20.36 -6.79
N MET A 46 -15.36 19.74 -7.20
CA MET A 46 -14.40 20.37 -8.11
C MET A 46 -14.77 20.20 -9.57
N GLU A 47 -14.50 21.21 -10.36
CA GLU A 47 -14.49 21.09 -11.82
C GLU A 47 -13.23 20.36 -12.30
N GLY A 48 -13.38 19.39 -13.18
CA GLY A 48 -12.31 18.64 -13.81
C GLY A 48 -12.44 18.58 -15.33
N GLN A 49 -11.38 18.24 -16.06
CA GLN A 49 -11.44 18.06 -17.50
C GLN A 49 -12.48 16.99 -17.88
N GLY A 50 -13.66 17.44 -18.33
CA GLY A 50 -14.76 16.59 -18.82
C GLY A 50 -15.70 16.02 -17.75
N ARG A 51 -15.60 16.42 -16.47
CA ARG A 51 -16.55 16.03 -15.40
C ARG A 51 -16.72 17.18 -14.42
N ASN A 52 -18.01 17.48 -14.08
CA ASN A 52 -18.32 18.44 -13.04
C ASN A 52 -18.52 17.70 -11.70
N GLY A 53 -17.92 18.21 -10.61
CA GLY A 53 -18.09 17.65 -9.26
C GLY A 53 -19.55 17.67 -8.79
N ASP A 54 -20.33 18.62 -9.25
CA ASP A 54 -21.76 18.77 -8.93
C ASP A 54 -22.59 17.54 -9.35
N ASP A 55 -22.20 16.84 -10.42
CA ASP A 55 -22.88 15.63 -10.91
C ASP A 55 -22.92 14.51 -9.86
N PHE A 56 -22.00 14.52 -8.91
CA PHE A 56 -21.88 13.50 -7.86
C PHE A 56 -22.66 13.83 -6.59
N ILE A 57 -23.14 15.06 -6.40
CA ILE A 57 -23.84 15.52 -5.19
C ILE A 57 -25.06 14.64 -4.90
N LYS A 58 -25.90 14.37 -5.90
CA LYS A 58 -27.09 13.53 -5.76
C LYS A 58 -26.76 12.11 -5.28
N GLN A 59 -25.69 11.53 -5.78
CA GLN A 59 -25.22 10.19 -5.36
C GLN A 59 -24.69 10.20 -3.92
N LEU A 60 -23.89 11.20 -3.59
CA LEU A 60 -23.29 11.35 -2.25
C LEU A 60 -24.35 11.66 -1.18
N TYR A 61 -25.34 12.49 -1.51
CA TYR A 61 -26.49 12.75 -0.64
C TYR A 61 -27.25 11.47 -0.29
N LYS A 62 -27.53 10.61 -1.29
CA LYS A 62 -28.16 9.30 -1.09
C LYS A 62 -27.32 8.37 -0.19
N LYS A 63 -26.00 8.49 -0.23
CA LYS A 63 -25.06 7.76 0.62
C LYS A 63 -24.92 8.36 2.03
N GLY A 64 -25.62 9.48 2.35
CA GLY A 64 -25.62 10.07 3.69
C GLY A 64 -24.72 11.29 3.88
N VAL A 65 -23.99 11.76 2.85
CA VAL A 65 -23.23 13.01 2.97
C VAL A 65 -24.19 14.18 3.10
N ARG A 66 -23.90 15.10 4.02
CA ARG A 66 -24.71 16.28 4.33
C ARG A 66 -23.97 17.61 4.25
N ASN A 67 -22.68 17.58 3.90
CA ASN A 67 -21.85 18.78 3.82
C ASN A 67 -21.14 18.84 2.48
N PHE A 68 -21.34 19.93 1.73
CA PHE A 68 -20.80 20.14 0.39
C PHE A 68 -20.20 21.53 0.27
N VAL A 69 -19.04 21.64 -0.36
CA VAL A 69 -18.48 22.90 -0.84
C VAL A 69 -18.69 22.95 -2.34
N VAL A 70 -19.40 23.97 -2.81
CA VAL A 70 -19.82 24.13 -4.20
C VAL A 70 -19.49 25.51 -4.71
N ASP A 71 -19.43 25.66 -6.04
CA ASP A 71 -19.33 26.98 -6.66
C ASP A 71 -20.62 27.80 -6.40
N LYS A 72 -20.48 29.13 -6.39
CA LYS A 72 -21.64 30.06 -6.22
C LYS A 72 -22.73 29.92 -7.28
N SER A 73 -22.39 29.38 -8.45
CA SER A 73 -23.35 29.09 -9.53
C SER A 73 -24.24 27.88 -9.27
N PHE A 74 -23.99 27.11 -8.20
CA PHE A 74 -24.82 25.94 -7.86
C PHE A 74 -26.19 26.37 -7.33
N GLU A 75 -27.24 26.14 -8.13
CA GLU A 75 -28.63 26.60 -7.84
C GLU A 75 -29.50 25.50 -7.20
N GLU A 76 -29.08 24.24 -7.20
CA GLU A 76 -29.92 23.10 -6.80
C GLU A 76 -29.95 22.81 -5.29
N ALA A 77 -29.33 23.63 -4.44
CA ALA A 77 -29.23 23.44 -2.99
C ALA A 77 -30.59 23.16 -2.31
N GLU A 78 -31.68 23.81 -2.81
CA GLU A 78 -33.02 23.67 -2.24
C GLU A 78 -33.64 22.27 -2.38
N LYS A 79 -33.11 21.43 -3.29
CA LYS A 79 -33.60 20.06 -3.54
C LYS A 79 -33.15 19.08 -2.44
N TYR A 80 -32.22 19.46 -1.57
CA TYR A 80 -31.57 18.58 -0.59
C TYR A 80 -31.92 19.02 0.85
N ILE A 81 -32.72 18.22 1.53
CA ILE A 81 -33.16 18.47 2.90
C ILE A 81 -32.01 18.20 3.89
N ASP A 82 -31.93 18.96 4.99
CA ASP A 82 -30.94 18.82 6.08
C ASP A 82 -29.48 18.78 5.60
N THR A 83 -29.15 19.60 4.60
CA THR A 83 -27.86 19.60 3.95
C THR A 83 -27.23 20.99 3.98
N ASN A 84 -25.93 21.05 4.27
CA ASN A 84 -25.13 22.26 4.22
C ASN A 84 -24.45 22.40 2.86
N PHE A 85 -24.69 23.51 2.19
CA PHE A 85 -24.00 23.92 0.98
C PHE A 85 -23.18 25.19 1.26
N LEU A 86 -21.87 25.03 1.29
CA LEU A 86 -20.91 26.11 1.46
C LEU A 86 -20.53 26.64 0.07
N GLN A 87 -21.12 27.74 -0.31
CA GLN A 87 -20.91 28.34 -1.63
C GLN A 87 -19.67 29.26 -1.61
N VAL A 88 -18.75 28.99 -2.54
CA VAL A 88 -17.46 29.71 -2.69
C VAL A 88 -17.27 30.18 -4.13
N ASN A 89 -16.35 31.11 -4.36
CA ASN A 89 -16.01 31.56 -5.72
C ASN A 89 -15.20 30.54 -6.51
N ASP A 90 -14.41 29.74 -5.81
CA ASP A 90 -13.53 28.71 -6.38
C ASP A 90 -13.32 27.61 -5.35
N VAL A 91 -13.77 26.42 -5.68
CA VAL A 91 -13.75 25.23 -4.79
C VAL A 91 -12.32 24.77 -4.52
N LEU A 92 -11.40 24.88 -5.49
CA LEU A 92 -9.99 24.51 -5.31
C LEU A 92 -9.29 25.49 -4.37
N VAL A 93 -9.49 26.78 -4.56
CA VAL A 93 -8.93 27.82 -3.68
C VAL A 93 -9.46 27.64 -2.26
N ALA A 94 -10.74 27.33 -2.09
CA ALA A 94 -11.34 27.06 -0.77
C ALA A 94 -10.66 25.86 -0.07
N LEU A 95 -10.39 24.77 -0.79
CA LEU A 95 -9.65 23.62 -0.26
C LEU A 95 -8.22 24.01 0.16
N GLN A 96 -7.53 24.82 -0.64
CA GLN A 96 -6.17 25.28 -0.37
C GLN A 96 -6.12 26.20 0.87
N ILE A 97 -7.09 27.10 1.03
CA ILE A 97 -7.23 27.96 2.22
C ILE A 97 -7.44 27.12 3.48
N LEU A 98 -8.36 26.15 3.42
CA LEU A 98 -8.64 25.26 4.54
C LEU A 98 -7.40 24.47 4.96
N ALA A 99 -6.67 23.89 3.99
CA ALA A 99 -5.44 23.15 4.25
C ALA A 99 -4.32 24.04 4.82
N THR A 100 -4.19 25.27 4.34
CA THR A 100 -3.23 26.26 4.84
C THR A 100 -3.53 26.59 6.31
N GLN A 101 -4.80 26.86 6.65
CA GLN A 101 -5.20 27.15 8.01
C GLN A 101 -4.99 25.94 8.93
N HIS A 102 -5.25 24.74 8.45
CA HIS A 102 -4.99 23.50 9.19
C HIS A 102 -3.49 23.32 9.47
N ARG A 103 -2.63 23.53 8.46
CA ARG A 103 -1.16 23.44 8.60
C ARG A 103 -0.62 24.36 9.68
N HIS A 104 -1.09 25.59 9.75
CA HIS A 104 -0.59 26.61 10.66
C HIS A 104 -0.96 26.40 12.14
N GLN A 105 -1.81 25.41 12.44
CA GLN A 105 -2.14 25.04 13.82
C GLN A 105 -1.06 24.14 14.46
N PHE A 106 -0.11 23.62 13.67
CA PHE A 106 0.91 22.70 14.14
C PHE A 106 2.30 23.31 14.00
N ASN A 107 3.09 23.16 15.06
CA ASN A 107 4.45 23.74 15.15
C ASN A 107 5.49 22.64 15.27
N PHE A 108 5.78 21.96 14.15
CA PHE A 108 6.88 21.00 14.00
C PHE A 108 7.52 21.15 12.63
N SER A 109 8.75 20.60 12.45
CA SER A 109 9.51 20.77 11.22
C SER A 109 8.87 20.08 10.03
N ILE A 110 8.80 20.79 8.90
CA ILE A 110 8.30 20.28 7.63
C ILE A 110 9.43 20.25 6.60
N ILE A 111 9.59 19.11 5.95
CA ILE A 111 10.43 18.93 4.77
C ILE A 111 9.56 19.03 3.52
N GLY A 112 9.86 19.99 2.66
CA GLY A 112 9.25 20.14 1.33
C GLY A 112 10.17 19.59 0.26
N ILE A 113 9.66 18.68 -0.58
CA ILE A 113 10.44 18.05 -1.65
C ILE A 113 9.90 18.46 -3.02
N THR A 114 10.74 19.02 -3.87
CA THR A 114 10.41 19.25 -5.28
C THR A 114 11.52 18.71 -6.19
N GLY A 115 11.22 18.63 -7.48
CA GLY A 115 12.11 18.12 -8.53
C GLY A 115 11.28 17.55 -9.68
N SER A 116 11.92 17.10 -10.74
CA SER A 116 11.26 16.36 -11.82
C SER A 116 11.10 14.90 -11.44
N ASN A 117 12.17 14.24 -11.02
CA ASN A 117 12.23 12.82 -10.62
C ASN A 117 12.80 12.66 -9.21
N GLY A 118 12.58 11.47 -8.61
CA GLY A 118 13.13 11.11 -7.29
C GLY A 118 12.33 11.59 -6.09
N LYS A 119 11.37 12.51 -6.22
CA LYS A 119 10.57 13.05 -5.08
C LYS A 119 9.96 11.98 -4.19
N THR A 120 9.20 11.07 -4.79
CA THR A 120 8.51 9.99 -4.07
C THR A 120 9.51 9.03 -3.44
N ILE A 121 10.61 8.72 -4.14
CA ILE A 121 11.66 7.84 -3.63
C ILE A 121 12.32 8.46 -2.40
N VAL A 122 12.77 9.70 -2.50
CA VAL A 122 13.39 10.42 -1.38
C VAL A 122 12.44 10.54 -0.20
N LYS A 123 11.16 10.86 -0.43
CA LYS A 123 10.14 10.90 0.63
C LYS A 123 9.96 9.57 1.35
N GLU A 124 9.81 8.48 0.62
CA GLU A 124 9.58 7.15 1.22
C GLU A 124 10.86 6.63 1.90
N TRP A 125 12.04 6.86 1.32
CA TRP A 125 13.30 6.49 1.95
C TRP A 125 13.58 7.32 3.21
N LEU A 126 13.29 8.63 3.21
CA LEU A 126 13.38 9.42 4.44
C LEU A 126 12.41 8.92 5.51
N ASN A 127 11.20 8.53 5.12
CA ASN A 127 10.27 7.90 6.07
C ASN A 127 10.81 6.57 6.60
N GLN A 128 11.43 5.73 5.77
CA GLN A 128 12.06 4.48 6.21
C GLN A 128 13.24 4.76 7.17
N LEU A 129 14.12 5.71 6.82
CA LEU A 129 15.34 6.00 7.56
C LEU A 129 15.10 6.75 8.89
N LEU A 130 14.03 7.54 8.97
CA LEU A 130 13.71 8.41 10.11
C LEU A 130 12.51 7.95 10.95
N GLY A 131 11.77 6.94 10.49
CA GLY A 131 10.51 6.51 11.11
C GLY A 131 10.66 5.94 12.53
N ASP A 132 11.86 5.47 12.91
CA ASP A 132 12.15 5.05 14.29
C ASP A 132 12.42 6.23 15.23
N ASP A 133 12.84 7.38 14.66
CA ASP A 133 13.26 8.56 15.42
C ASP A 133 12.14 9.60 15.53
N TYR A 134 11.18 9.60 14.58
CA TYR A 134 10.11 10.60 14.45
C TYR A 134 8.76 9.98 14.11
N ASN A 135 7.69 10.49 14.71
CA ASN A 135 6.32 10.23 14.23
C ASN A 135 6.04 11.09 12.97
N ILE A 136 6.18 10.46 11.78
CA ILE A 136 6.18 11.16 10.50
C ILE A 136 4.79 11.17 9.86
N VAL A 137 4.33 12.37 9.45
CA VAL A 137 3.24 12.53 8.50
C VAL A 137 3.79 12.85 7.11
N ARG A 138 3.29 12.20 6.06
CA ARG A 138 3.79 12.41 4.69
C ARG A 138 2.70 12.34 3.62
N SER A 139 3.03 12.85 2.43
CA SER A 139 2.15 12.72 1.26
C SER A 139 1.88 11.26 0.94
N PRO A 140 0.59 10.82 0.86
CA PRO A 140 0.25 9.48 0.43
C PRO A 140 0.54 9.32 -1.08
N LYS A 141 1.15 8.20 -1.46
CA LYS A 141 1.52 7.95 -2.88
C LYS A 141 2.27 9.17 -3.48
N SER A 142 1.88 9.65 -4.65
CA SER A 142 2.43 10.85 -5.32
C SER A 142 1.43 12.02 -5.28
N TYR A 143 0.81 12.30 -4.11
CA TYR A 143 -0.11 13.43 -3.93
C TYR A 143 0.67 14.75 -3.86
N ASN A 144 1.07 15.25 -5.01
CA ASN A 144 1.96 16.42 -5.16
C ASN A 144 1.34 17.57 -5.98
N SER A 145 0.07 17.45 -6.43
CA SER A 145 -0.65 18.43 -7.26
C SER A 145 -1.37 19.49 -6.41
N GLN A 146 -2.00 20.46 -7.09
CA GLN A 146 -2.81 21.52 -6.46
C GLN A 146 -3.96 21.00 -5.57
N VAL A 147 -4.46 19.78 -5.83
CA VAL A 147 -5.46 19.07 -5.01
C VAL A 147 -4.79 18.09 -4.04
N GLY A 148 -3.74 17.40 -4.49
CA GLY A 148 -3.07 16.34 -3.72
C GLY A 148 -2.35 16.86 -2.48
N VAL A 149 -1.71 18.01 -2.57
CA VAL A 149 -0.99 18.65 -1.45
C VAL A 149 -1.94 19.06 -0.32
N PRO A 150 -3.05 19.77 -0.55
CA PRO A 150 -4.05 20.05 0.47
C PRO A 150 -4.54 18.80 1.20
N LEU A 151 -4.88 17.74 0.46
CA LEU A 151 -5.33 16.46 1.04
C LEU A 151 -4.21 15.75 1.83
N SER A 152 -2.95 15.96 1.48
CA SER A 152 -1.80 15.43 2.22
C SER A 152 -1.60 16.17 3.54
N VAL A 153 -1.68 17.49 3.52
CA VAL A 153 -1.52 18.36 4.68
C VAL A 153 -2.68 18.19 5.67
N TRP A 154 -3.90 17.96 5.19
CA TRP A 154 -5.06 17.65 6.05
C TRP A 154 -4.86 16.42 6.94
N ARG A 155 -3.90 15.55 6.64
CA ARG A 155 -3.58 14.37 7.44
C ARG A 155 -2.73 14.65 8.67
N ILE A 156 -2.26 15.87 8.86
CA ILE A 156 -1.50 16.28 10.05
C ILE A 156 -2.39 16.15 11.28
N GLN A 157 -1.86 15.56 12.34
CA GLN A 157 -2.56 15.33 13.61
C GLN A 157 -1.67 15.69 14.79
N GLU A 158 -2.26 15.83 15.96
CA GLU A 158 -1.53 15.95 17.22
C GLU A 158 -0.64 14.72 17.42
N GLY A 159 0.61 14.95 17.87
CA GLY A 159 1.61 13.89 18.01
C GLY A 159 2.52 13.67 16.82
N ASN A 160 2.27 14.29 15.65
CA ASN A 160 3.25 14.28 14.57
C ASN A 160 4.46 15.19 14.94
N GLU A 161 5.67 14.73 14.61
CA GLU A 161 6.94 15.39 14.96
C GLU A 161 7.72 15.85 13.73
N LEU A 162 7.46 15.25 12.57
CA LEU A 162 8.07 15.59 11.30
C LEU A 162 7.07 15.43 10.16
N GLY A 163 7.01 16.42 9.25
CA GLY A 163 6.21 16.34 8.02
C GLY A 163 7.10 16.21 6.78
N ILE A 164 6.75 15.35 5.82
CA ILE A 164 7.46 15.20 4.55
C ILE A 164 6.48 15.28 3.39
N PHE A 165 6.47 16.42 2.67
CA PHE A 165 5.49 16.66 1.61
C PHE A 165 6.15 16.89 0.25
N GLU A 166 5.60 16.23 -0.77
CA GLU A 166 6.00 16.41 -2.17
C GLU A 166 5.23 17.56 -2.82
N SER A 167 5.93 18.37 -3.65
CA SER A 167 5.34 19.39 -4.52
C SER A 167 5.72 19.16 -5.97
N GLY A 168 4.70 19.07 -6.82
CA GLY A 168 4.80 19.00 -8.27
C GLY A 168 3.98 20.10 -8.94
N ILE A 169 4.49 20.63 -10.03
CA ILE A 169 3.84 21.67 -10.82
C ILE A 169 3.89 21.31 -12.30
N SER A 170 2.88 21.74 -13.04
CA SER A 170 2.75 21.59 -14.48
C SER A 170 2.89 22.92 -15.22
N GLN A 171 2.56 24.03 -14.56
CA GLN A 171 2.53 25.38 -15.14
C GLN A 171 3.18 26.40 -14.21
N PRO A 172 3.59 27.57 -14.72
CA PRO A 172 3.98 28.72 -13.93
C PRO A 172 2.89 29.16 -12.94
N ASP A 173 3.28 29.86 -11.86
CA ASP A 173 2.43 30.39 -10.80
C ASP A 173 1.73 29.35 -9.89
N GLU A 174 1.94 28.05 -10.12
CA GLU A 174 1.37 26.98 -9.30
C GLU A 174 2.12 26.78 -7.96
N MET A 175 3.45 27.01 -7.93
CA MET A 175 4.27 26.66 -6.78
C MET A 175 4.02 27.54 -5.57
N LEU A 176 3.69 28.81 -5.77
CA LEU A 176 3.39 29.73 -4.66
C LEU A 176 2.15 29.31 -3.85
N ASN A 177 1.16 28.70 -4.49
CA ASN A 177 -0.01 28.17 -3.77
C ASN A 177 0.39 26.97 -2.92
N LEU A 178 1.20 26.06 -3.44
CA LEU A 178 1.71 24.89 -2.70
C LEU A 178 2.65 25.32 -1.56
N GLN A 179 3.45 26.36 -1.78
CA GLN A 179 4.32 26.93 -0.74
C GLN A 179 3.51 27.40 0.48
N LYS A 180 2.42 28.13 0.27
CA LYS A 180 1.55 28.63 1.36
C LYS A 180 0.95 27.49 2.18
N ILE A 181 0.64 26.37 1.52
CA ILE A 181 0.01 25.21 2.16
C ILE A 181 1.04 24.39 2.96
N ILE A 182 2.21 24.11 2.39
CA ILE A 182 3.24 23.29 3.01
C ILE A 182 4.06 24.09 4.01
N ASP A 183 4.47 25.29 3.61
CA ASP A 183 5.37 26.22 4.31
C ASP A 183 6.56 25.48 4.95
N PRO A 184 7.46 24.87 4.12
CA PRO A 184 8.50 23.99 4.59
C PRO A 184 9.63 24.75 5.28
N GLU A 185 10.09 24.24 6.41
CA GLU A 185 11.30 24.71 7.10
C GLU A 185 12.57 24.25 6.37
N ILE A 186 12.57 23.00 5.88
CA ILE A 186 13.66 22.37 5.15
C ILE A 186 13.21 22.08 3.73
N GLY A 187 13.97 22.57 2.76
CA GLY A 187 13.76 22.30 1.34
C GLY A 187 14.66 21.18 0.83
N ILE A 188 14.14 20.33 -0.05
CA ILE A 188 14.93 19.37 -0.82
C ILE A 188 14.62 19.55 -2.29
N VAL A 189 15.65 19.81 -3.10
CA VAL A 189 15.57 19.71 -4.54
C VAL A 189 16.21 18.39 -4.97
N THR A 190 15.39 17.49 -5.53
CA THR A 190 15.86 16.29 -6.19
C THR A 190 16.31 16.64 -7.61
N PHE A 191 16.46 15.67 -8.49
CA PHE A 191 16.85 15.96 -9.87
C PHE A 191 15.78 16.79 -10.62
N ILE A 192 16.21 17.86 -11.33
CA ILE A 192 15.36 18.66 -12.22
C ILE A 192 15.78 18.43 -13.68
N GLY A 193 14.94 17.78 -14.47
CA GLY A 193 15.14 17.50 -15.89
C GLY A 193 14.04 18.08 -16.78
N SER A 194 14.07 17.70 -18.07
CA SER A 194 13.11 18.17 -19.09
C SER A 194 11.70 17.58 -18.97
N ALA A 195 11.44 16.66 -18.04
CA ALA A 195 10.08 16.11 -17.83
C ALA A 195 9.08 17.21 -17.44
N HIS A 196 7.87 17.18 -18.00
CA HIS A 196 6.82 18.21 -17.83
C HIS A 196 7.26 19.61 -18.27
N ALA A 197 7.97 19.71 -19.40
CA ALA A 197 8.43 21.00 -19.93
C ALA A 197 7.37 21.76 -20.75
N GLU A 198 6.21 21.15 -21.05
CA GLU A 198 5.17 21.77 -21.90
C GLU A 198 4.61 23.10 -21.35
N GLY A 199 4.65 23.29 -20.01
CA GLY A 199 4.22 24.53 -19.37
C GLY A 199 5.32 25.58 -19.18
N PHE A 200 6.58 25.30 -19.54
CA PHE A 200 7.74 26.19 -19.28
C PHE A 200 8.54 26.45 -20.55
N THR A 201 9.00 27.67 -20.70
CA THR A 201 9.79 28.08 -21.88
C THR A 201 11.26 27.65 -21.83
N SER A 202 11.79 27.40 -20.62
CA SER A 202 13.17 26.93 -20.40
C SER A 202 13.33 26.15 -19.09
N LEU A 203 14.47 25.43 -18.97
CA LEU A 203 14.82 24.71 -17.74
C LEU A 203 15.04 25.68 -16.58
N GLU A 204 15.64 26.84 -16.84
CA GLU A 204 15.88 27.90 -15.86
C GLU A 204 14.57 28.45 -15.30
N GLU A 205 13.56 28.70 -16.14
CA GLU A 205 12.24 29.13 -15.70
C GLU A 205 11.60 28.09 -14.79
N LYS A 206 11.65 26.83 -15.16
CA LYS A 206 11.15 25.72 -14.37
C LYS A 206 11.86 25.58 -13.02
N ILE A 207 13.17 25.76 -12.98
CA ILE A 207 13.95 25.77 -11.73
C ILE A 207 13.51 26.94 -10.85
N LYS A 208 13.40 28.16 -11.41
CA LYS A 208 12.95 29.34 -10.68
C LYS A 208 11.57 29.14 -10.05
N GLU A 209 10.63 28.61 -10.81
CA GLU A 209 9.29 28.31 -10.30
C GLU A 209 9.32 27.28 -9.16
N LYS A 210 10.06 26.18 -9.32
CA LYS A 210 10.19 25.16 -8.28
C LYS A 210 10.85 25.67 -6.99
N LEU A 211 11.81 26.59 -7.09
CA LEU A 211 12.47 27.21 -5.95
C LEU A 211 11.53 28.07 -5.10
N LEU A 212 10.41 28.56 -5.66
CA LEU A 212 9.41 29.34 -4.92
C LEU A 212 8.81 28.56 -3.75
N LEU A 213 8.84 27.24 -3.77
CA LEU A 213 8.45 26.39 -2.62
C LEU A 213 9.24 26.77 -1.36
N PHE A 214 10.49 27.22 -1.51
CA PHE A 214 11.42 27.49 -0.41
C PHE A 214 11.52 28.97 -0.02
N LYS A 215 10.52 29.76 -0.40
CA LYS A 215 10.49 31.20 -0.12
C LYS A 215 10.67 31.54 1.36
N ASN A 216 10.13 30.71 2.25
CA ASN A 216 10.20 30.90 3.70
C ASN A 216 11.09 29.85 4.39
N SER A 217 11.72 28.95 3.64
CA SER A 217 12.54 27.88 4.22
C SER A 217 13.81 28.43 4.88
N LYS A 218 14.27 27.76 5.92
CA LYS A 218 15.51 28.09 6.61
C LYS A 218 16.72 27.37 5.97
N GLN A 219 16.51 26.19 5.42
CA GLN A 219 17.57 25.34 4.87
C GLN A 219 17.16 24.72 3.55
N LEU A 220 18.13 24.55 2.63
CA LEU A 220 17.90 23.93 1.32
C LEU A 220 18.99 22.89 1.02
N ILE A 221 18.55 21.66 0.72
CA ILE A 221 19.39 20.54 0.32
C ILE A 221 19.31 20.35 -1.19
N PHE A 222 20.44 20.28 -1.88
CA PHE A 222 20.51 20.00 -3.32
C PHE A 222 21.89 19.51 -3.75
N CYS A 223 21.97 18.91 -4.95
CA CYS A 223 23.23 18.50 -5.59
C CYS A 223 23.94 19.71 -6.20
N ALA A 224 25.14 20.03 -5.71
CA ALA A 224 25.95 21.17 -6.20
C ALA A 224 26.64 20.90 -7.55
N ASP A 225 26.68 19.65 -8.01
CA ASP A 225 27.25 19.29 -9.31
C ASP A 225 26.34 19.71 -10.49
N ASP A 226 25.08 20.09 -10.22
CA ASP A 226 24.18 20.70 -11.21
C ASP A 226 24.47 22.22 -11.26
N GLU A 227 25.17 22.65 -12.30
CA GLU A 227 25.62 24.05 -12.48
C GLU A 227 24.44 25.00 -12.69
N ILE A 228 23.40 24.57 -13.46
CA ILE A 228 22.23 25.42 -13.75
C ILE A 228 21.42 25.62 -12.46
N LEU A 229 21.16 24.56 -11.74
CA LEU A 229 20.47 24.61 -10.44
C LEU A 229 21.25 25.47 -9.45
N SER A 230 22.57 25.28 -9.34
CA SER A 230 23.43 26.03 -8.43
C SER A 230 23.44 27.53 -8.73
N LYS A 231 23.40 27.93 -10.03
CA LYS A 231 23.27 29.32 -10.45
C LYS A 231 21.90 29.90 -10.04
N GLU A 232 20.82 29.19 -10.31
CA GLU A 232 19.48 29.71 -10.02
C GLU A 232 19.20 29.74 -8.51
N VAL A 233 19.77 28.82 -7.71
CA VAL A 233 19.71 28.86 -6.24
C VAL A 233 20.40 30.11 -5.70
N LYS A 234 21.58 30.49 -6.23
CA LYS A 234 22.25 31.73 -5.85
C LYS A 234 21.39 32.95 -6.18
N ASN A 235 20.79 32.99 -7.36
CA ASN A 235 19.88 34.06 -7.76
C ASN A 235 18.64 34.13 -6.84
N PHE A 236 18.09 32.96 -6.46
CA PHE A 236 16.96 32.89 -5.58
C PHE A 236 17.27 33.42 -4.16
N ILE A 237 18.44 33.09 -3.61
CA ILE A 237 18.89 33.64 -2.33
C ILE A 237 18.97 35.14 -2.41
N ALA A 238 19.63 35.67 -3.45
CA ALA A 238 19.84 37.13 -3.60
C ALA A 238 18.50 37.89 -3.73
N THR A 239 17.47 37.29 -4.31
CA THR A 239 16.24 38.02 -4.70
C THR A 239 14.98 37.66 -3.89
N LYS A 240 14.91 36.46 -3.32
CA LYS A 240 13.68 35.97 -2.73
C LYS A 240 13.81 35.50 -1.27
N ASN A 241 14.94 34.90 -0.87
CA ASN A 241 15.17 34.43 0.49
C ASN A 241 16.64 34.58 0.92
N PRO A 242 17.08 35.77 1.33
CA PRO A 242 18.49 36.05 1.72
C PRO A 242 18.94 35.27 2.98
N SER A 243 18.01 34.75 3.78
CA SER A 243 18.32 34.01 5.02
C SER A 243 18.48 32.51 4.79
N LEU A 244 18.25 32.00 3.59
CA LEU A 244 18.29 30.59 3.25
C LEU A 244 19.70 30.02 3.37
N GLN A 245 19.88 29.04 4.24
CA GLN A 245 21.13 28.32 4.41
C GLN A 245 21.20 27.11 3.48
N LEU A 246 22.35 26.93 2.83
CA LEU A 246 22.53 25.83 1.89
C LEU A 246 23.21 24.64 2.55
N PHE A 247 22.68 23.46 2.37
CA PHE A 247 23.32 22.19 2.64
C PHE A 247 23.53 21.45 1.31
N THR A 248 24.73 21.58 0.76
CA THR A 248 25.04 21.01 -0.55
C THR A 248 25.70 19.65 -0.45
N TRP A 249 25.46 18.80 -1.43
CA TRP A 249 26.23 17.58 -1.62
C TRP A 249 26.70 17.47 -3.08
N GLY A 250 27.78 16.76 -3.32
CA GLY A 250 28.33 16.58 -4.65
C GLY A 250 29.80 16.16 -4.66
N LYS A 251 30.39 16.02 -5.86
CA LYS A 251 31.79 15.64 -6.09
C LYS A 251 32.77 16.81 -5.94
N ASN A 252 32.28 18.03 -5.72
CA ASN A 252 33.10 19.17 -5.44
C ASN A 252 33.48 19.19 -3.96
N ALA A 253 34.79 19.34 -3.66
CA ALA A 253 35.31 19.37 -2.29
C ALA A 253 34.74 20.51 -1.43
N ASN A 254 34.16 21.55 -2.02
CA ASN A 254 33.47 22.63 -1.32
C ASN A 254 32.03 22.30 -0.93
N SER A 255 31.49 21.13 -1.31
CA SER A 255 30.15 20.71 -0.90
C SER A 255 30.12 20.40 0.59
N THR A 256 29.02 20.73 1.28
CA THR A 256 28.81 20.46 2.72
C THR A 256 28.95 18.96 3.04
N CYS A 257 28.43 18.09 2.15
CA CYS A 257 28.69 16.66 2.13
C CYS A 257 29.43 16.33 0.82
N PHE A 258 30.76 16.23 0.89
CA PHE A 258 31.60 15.92 -0.25
C PHE A 258 31.60 14.42 -0.55
N VAL A 259 31.20 14.04 -1.74
CA VAL A 259 31.20 12.66 -2.24
C VAL A 259 32.57 12.36 -2.83
N LYS A 260 33.42 11.71 -2.03
CA LYS A 260 34.82 11.43 -2.39
C LYS A 260 34.94 10.28 -3.40
N GLN A 261 34.14 9.20 -3.21
CA GLN A 261 34.20 8.01 -4.05
C GLN A 261 32.87 7.29 -4.09
N ILE A 262 32.53 6.73 -5.24
CA ILE A 262 31.39 5.83 -5.46
C ILE A 262 31.95 4.56 -6.09
N THR A 263 31.75 3.40 -5.45
CA THR A 263 32.23 2.11 -5.90
C THR A 263 31.03 1.18 -6.07
N LYS A 264 30.68 0.87 -7.34
CA LYS A 264 29.61 -0.07 -7.70
C LYS A 264 30.14 -1.50 -7.64
N GLN A 265 29.36 -2.36 -6.98
CA GLN A 265 29.55 -3.82 -6.96
C GLN A 265 28.39 -4.49 -7.71
N GLU A 266 28.34 -5.80 -7.76
CA GLU A 266 27.30 -6.52 -8.51
C GLU A 266 25.86 -6.22 -8.01
N LYS A 267 25.66 -6.11 -6.70
CA LYS A 267 24.33 -5.91 -6.08
C LYS A 267 24.25 -4.73 -5.09
N SER A 268 25.34 -3.98 -4.92
CA SER A 268 25.41 -2.88 -3.96
C SER A 268 26.34 -1.78 -4.45
N THR A 269 26.23 -0.61 -3.86
CA THR A 269 27.15 0.50 -4.10
C THR A 269 27.63 1.04 -2.78
N THR A 270 28.96 1.15 -2.61
CA THR A 270 29.60 1.81 -1.47
C THR A 270 29.90 3.26 -1.84
N ILE A 271 29.50 4.19 -0.98
CA ILE A 271 29.65 5.62 -1.16
C ILE A 271 30.51 6.14 0.01
N VAL A 272 31.61 6.83 -0.31
CA VAL A 272 32.50 7.47 0.67
C VAL A 272 32.23 8.96 0.65
N CYS A 273 31.87 9.52 1.79
CA CYS A 273 31.59 10.95 1.95
C CYS A 273 32.47 11.59 3.01
N VAL A 274 32.69 12.92 2.88
CA VAL A 274 33.36 13.74 3.88
C VAL A 274 32.41 14.84 4.34
N HIS A 275 32.14 14.92 5.64
CA HIS A 275 31.34 15.97 6.26
C HIS A 275 32.06 16.48 7.53
N ASN A 276 32.17 17.81 7.66
CA ASN A 276 32.90 18.45 8.78
C ASN A 276 34.31 17.87 8.99
N LYS A 277 35.08 17.62 7.91
CA LYS A 277 36.41 17.00 7.89
C LYS A 277 36.47 15.52 8.34
N ASN A 278 35.34 14.91 8.66
CA ASN A 278 35.25 13.50 9.01
C ASN A 278 34.85 12.70 7.77
N GLU A 279 35.67 11.71 7.44
CA GLU A 279 35.35 10.74 6.37
C GLU A 279 34.51 9.60 6.93
N PHE A 280 33.48 9.21 6.24
CA PHE A 280 32.65 8.06 6.55
C PHE A 280 32.16 7.41 5.27
N SER A 281 31.72 6.14 5.35
CA SER A 281 31.17 5.40 4.21
C SER A 281 29.88 4.73 4.59
N PHE A 282 29.02 4.54 3.61
CA PHE A 282 27.81 3.74 3.71
C PHE A 282 27.58 2.94 2.44
N ALA A 283 26.91 1.79 2.56
CA ALA A 283 26.51 0.97 1.44
C ALA A 283 25.01 1.09 1.19
N ILE A 284 24.61 0.93 -0.07
CA ILE A 284 23.20 0.85 -0.47
C ILE A 284 23.00 -0.38 -1.37
N PRO A 285 21.84 -1.07 -1.31
CA PRO A 285 21.55 -2.25 -2.13
C PRO A 285 21.06 -1.89 -3.55
N PHE A 286 21.65 -0.86 -4.16
CA PHE A 286 21.33 -0.36 -5.50
C PHE A 286 22.60 -0.04 -6.27
N THR A 287 22.53 -0.14 -7.61
CA THR A 287 23.68 0.12 -8.50
C THR A 287 23.39 1.16 -9.59
N ASP A 288 22.14 1.58 -9.73
CA ASP A 288 21.75 2.62 -10.69
C ASP A 288 22.03 4.05 -10.16
N ASP A 289 22.33 4.96 -11.07
CA ASP A 289 22.73 6.32 -10.73
C ASP A 289 21.61 7.15 -10.09
N ALA A 290 20.34 6.88 -10.42
CA ALA A 290 19.21 7.58 -9.85
C ALA A 290 19.03 7.21 -8.37
N SER A 291 19.13 5.91 -8.03
CA SER A 291 19.10 5.42 -6.64
C SER A 291 20.28 5.96 -5.84
N ILE A 292 21.49 5.99 -6.41
CA ILE A 292 22.67 6.57 -5.76
C ILE A 292 22.45 8.05 -5.45
N HIS A 293 21.93 8.83 -6.40
CA HIS A 293 21.63 10.25 -6.22
C HIS A 293 20.58 10.48 -5.12
N ASN A 294 19.51 9.71 -5.11
CA ASN A 294 18.45 9.80 -4.10
C ASN A 294 18.97 9.40 -2.71
N ALA A 295 19.81 8.37 -2.61
CA ALA A 295 20.40 7.92 -1.35
C ALA A 295 21.36 8.99 -0.76
N ILE A 296 22.19 9.63 -1.59
CA ILE A 296 23.05 10.72 -1.13
C ILE A 296 22.21 11.92 -0.66
N THR A 297 21.08 12.21 -1.32
CA THR A 297 20.12 13.24 -0.89
C THR A 297 19.53 12.90 0.48
N CYS A 298 19.16 11.65 0.73
CA CYS A 298 18.70 11.18 2.04
C CYS A 298 19.80 11.28 3.09
N CYS A 299 21.04 10.86 2.77
CA CYS A 299 22.19 11.00 3.65
C CYS A 299 22.44 12.47 4.07
N ALA A 300 22.42 13.38 3.10
CA ALA A 300 22.56 14.83 3.33
C ALA A 300 21.45 15.35 4.26
N THR A 301 20.21 14.87 4.09
CA THR A 301 19.09 15.22 4.96
C THR A 301 19.29 14.72 6.40
N MET A 302 19.74 13.47 6.58
CA MET A 302 20.03 12.90 7.89
C MET A 302 21.19 13.63 8.60
N LEU A 303 22.24 14.02 7.86
CA LEU A 303 23.33 14.84 8.39
C LEU A 303 22.85 16.21 8.85
N LEU A 304 21.97 16.86 8.08
CA LEU A 304 21.35 18.12 8.46
C LEU A 304 20.53 17.99 9.75
N LEU A 305 19.82 16.88 9.93
CA LEU A 305 19.07 16.54 11.14
C LEU A 305 19.99 16.05 12.29
N LYS A 306 21.33 16.16 12.12
CA LYS A 306 22.35 15.81 13.12
C LYS A 306 22.40 14.34 13.52
N ILE A 307 21.96 13.44 12.65
CA ILE A 307 22.11 11.99 12.86
C ILE A 307 23.58 11.62 12.63
N SER A 308 24.13 10.78 13.50
CA SER A 308 25.54 10.39 13.43
C SER A 308 25.83 9.55 12.18
N SER A 309 27.03 9.69 11.61
CA SER A 309 27.46 8.96 10.42
C SER A 309 27.42 7.43 10.60
N ALA A 310 27.65 6.92 11.81
CA ALA A 310 27.54 5.49 12.11
C ALA A 310 26.10 4.98 12.01
N VAL A 311 25.13 5.75 12.52
CA VAL A 311 23.69 5.42 12.40
C VAL A 311 23.24 5.53 10.93
N ILE A 312 23.70 6.57 10.20
CA ILE A 312 23.41 6.71 8.77
C ILE A 312 23.90 5.48 8.01
N ALA A 313 25.17 5.05 8.22
CA ALA A 313 25.73 3.89 7.54
C ALA A 313 24.90 2.62 7.78
N ALA A 314 24.53 2.35 9.03
CA ALA A 314 23.72 1.18 9.36
C ALA A 314 22.31 1.21 8.74
N LYS A 315 21.63 2.38 8.76
CA LYS A 315 20.27 2.52 8.19
C LYS A 315 20.27 2.48 6.66
N MET A 316 21.31 3.00 5.98
CA MET A 316 21.39 3.03 4.50
C MET A 316 21.47 1.63 3.87
N GLU A 317 22.09 0.65 4.55
CA GLU A 317 22.12 -0.74 4.08
C GLU A 317 20.73 -1.39 4.03
N SER A 318 19.80 -0.91 4.83
CA SER A 318 18.42 -1.42 4.91
C SER A 318 17.48 -0.80 3.87
N LEU A 319 17.95 0.14 3.03
CA LEU A 319 17.11 0.77 2.00
C LEU A 319 16.52 -0.26 1.03
N ARG A 320 15.26 -0.07 0.64
CA ARG A 320 14.52 -1.00 -0.20
C ARG A 320 13.99 -0.37 -1.48
N PRO A 321 13.85 -1.17 -2.55
CA PRO A 321 13.13 -0.73 -3.74
C PRO A 321 11.69 -0.38 -3.37
N LEU A 322 11.20 0.73 -3.90
CA LEU A 322 9.77 1.02 -3.82
C LEU A 322 9.01 0.13 -4.80
N ALA A 323 8.10 -0.68 -4.29
CA ALA A 323 7.31 -1.66 -5.05
C ALA A 323 6.37 -1.06 -6.14
N MET A 324 6.49 0.23 -6.45
CA MET A 324 5.51 0.95 -7.27
C MET A 324 5.93 1.24 -8.71
N ARG A 325 7.12 0.84 -9.22
CA ARG A 325 7.55 1.27 -10.56
C ARG A 325 8.20 0.23 -11.48
N LEU A 326 8.67 -0.92 -11.01
CA LEU A 326 9.31 -1.93 -11.86
C LEU A 326 8.95 -3.31 -11.34
N GLU A 327 7.78 -3.81 -11.71
CA GLU A 327 7.32 -5.15 -11.31
C GLU A 327 7.83 -6.19 -12.32
N LEU A 328 8.62 -7.15 -11.85
CA LEU A 328 9.06 -8.28 -12.65
C LEU A 328 8.05 -9.44 -12.52
N LYS A 329 7.40 -9.80 -13.60
CA LYS A 329 6.42 -10.89 -13.69
C LYS A 329 6.88 -11.99 -14.61
N GLN A 330 6.40 -13.22 -14.39
CA GLN A 330 6.57 -14.30 -15.37
C GLN A 330 5.55 -14.15 -16.49
N GLY A 331 6.03 -14.17 -17.73
CA GLY A 331 5.23 -14.10 -18.95
C GLY A 331 5.02 -15.45 -19.61
N ILE A 332 4.20 -15.47 -20.67
CA ILE A 332 4.00 -16.63 -21.54
C ILE A 332 5.34 -17.09 -22.14
N ASN A 333 5.43 -18.37 -22.53
CA ASN A 333 6.56 -18.94 -23.29
C ASN A 333 7.93 -18.65 -22.65
N ASN A 334 8.06 -18.82 -21.34
CA ASN A 334 9.29 -18.54 -20.58
C ASN A 334 9.81 -17.10 -20.75
N CYS A 335 8.91 -16.10 -20.88
CA CYS A 335 9.29 -14.69 -20.89
C CYS A 335 9.26 -14.11 -19.46
N SER A 336 10.04 -13.07 -19.24
CA SER A 336 9.97 -12.22 -18.04
C SER A 336 9.45 -10.86 -18.44
N ILE A 337 8.43 -10.34 -17.73
CA ILE A 337 7.80 -9.06 -18.03
C ILE A 337 8.18 -8.04 -16.97
N ILE A 338 8.73 -6.91 -17.40
CA ILE A 338 8.95 -5.72 -16.56
C ILE A 338 7.83 -4.75 -16.89
N ASN A 339 6.93 -4.51 -15.92
CA ASN A 339 5.83 -3.58 -16.11
C ASN A 339 6.18 -2.19 -15.53
N ASP A 340 6.29 -1.18 -16.41
CA ASP A 340 6.46 0.24 -16.09
C ASP A 340 5.52 1.11 -16.96
N GLY A 341 4.25 0.74 -16.98
CA GLY A 341 3.18 1.37 -17.78
C GLY A 341 2.62 2.66 -17.20
N TYR A 342 3.33 3.37 -16.30
CA TYR A 342 2.78 4.51 -15.59
C TYR A 342 3.28 5.88 -16.07
N SER A 343 4.52 5.98 -16.54
CA SER A 343 5.13 7.19 -17.06
C SER A 343 5.99 6.88 -18.27
N ALA A 344 5.92 7.73 -19.30
CA ALA A 344 6.77 7.64 -20.48
C ALA A 344 7.49 8.99 -20.67
N ASP A 345 8.60 9.18 -19.96
CA ASP A 345 9.56 10.25 -20.13
C ASP A 345 10.98 9.67 -20.31
N LEU A 346 11.89 10.44 -20.91
CA LEU A 346 13.24 9.98 -21.27
C LEU A 346 14.04 9.45 -20.06
N GLN A 347 13.88 10.08 -18.88
CA GLN A 347 14.62 9.68 -17.69
C GLN A 347 14.07 8.41 -17.05
N SER A 348 12.75 8.32 -16.91
CA SER A 348 12.11 7.11 -16.41
C SER A 348 12.37 5.92 -17.35
N LEU A 349 12.49 6.19 -18.67
CA LEU A 349 12.94 5.19 -19.64
C LEU A 349 14.37 4.73 -19.34
N GLY A 350 15.30 5.66 -19.03
CA GLY A 350 16.67 5.32 -18.65
C GLY A 350 16.73 4.36 -17.45
N ILE A 351 15.96 4.62 -16.39
CA ILE A 351 15.87 3.78 -15.20
C ILE A 351 15.33 2.39 -15.56
N SER A 352 14.27 2.32 -16.37
CA SER A 352 13.70 1.04 -16.82
C SER A 352 14.64 0.24 -17.69
N LEU A 353 15.43 0.91 -18.53
CA LEU A 353 16.47 0.30 -19.36
C LEU A 353 17.64 -0.22 -18.52
N ASP A 354 18.04 0.48 -17.47
CA ASP A 354 19.07 0.01 -16.54
C ASP A 354 18.60 -1.25 -15.81
N PHE A 355 17.35 -1.26 -15.34
CA PHE A 355 16.75 -2.45 -14.72
C PHE A 355 16.63 -3.63 -15.72
N LEU A 356 16.21 -3.37 -16.96
CA LEU A 356 16.20 -4.36 -18.04
C LEU A 356 17.60 -4.93 -18.29
N GLY A 357 18.63 -4.06 -18.26
CA GLY A 357 20.03 -4.45 -18.43
C GLY A 357 20.57 -5.38 -17.34
N GLN A 358 20.04 -5.30 -16.13
CA GLN A 358 20.41 -6.14 -14.97
C GLN A 358 19.76 -7.53 -15.02
N GLN A 359 18.75 -7.74 -15.86
CA GLN A 359 18.09 -9.04 -16.01
C GLN A 359 18.90 -9.95 -16.92
N ASN A 360 19.61 -10.91 -16.33
CA ASN A 360 20.45 -11.87 -17.04
C ASN A 360 19.78 -13.23 -17.26
N GLN A 361 18.47 -13.32 -17.01
CA GLN A 361 17.71 -14.57 -17.14
C GLN A 361 17.49 -14.99 -18.59
N HIS A 362 17.50 -14.02 -19.52
CA HIS A 362 17.29 -14.23 -20.95
C HIS A 362 18.23 -13.37 -21.79
N GLU A 363 18.68 -13.87 -22.92
CA GLU A 363 19.58 -13.14 -23.84
C GLU A 363 18.84 -12.08 -24.67
N LYS A 364 17.58 -12.35 -25.05
CA LYS A 364 16.78 -11.45 -25.85
C LYS A 364 16.06 -10.43 -24.98
N ARG A 365 16.04 -9.17 -25.43
CA ARG A 365 15.39 -8.04 -24.78
C ARG A 365 14.44 -7.34 -25.73
N THR A 366 13.15 -7.36 -25.42
CA THR A 366 12.09 -6.67 -26.16
C THR A 366 11.57 -5.48 -25.37
N ILE A 367 11.33 -4.36 -26.05
CA ILE A 367 10.69 -3.19 -25.47
C ILE A 367 9.38 -2.91 -26.20
N ILE A 368 8.30 -2.74 -25.43
CA ILE A 368 7.03 -2.19 -25.90
C ILE A 368 6.94 -0.78 -25.32
N LEU A 369 7.03 0.23 -26.19
CA LEU A 369 7.15 1.65 -25.83
C LEU A 369 5.98 2.45 -26.40
N SER A 370 5.28 3.23 -25.56
CA SER A 370 4.27 4.18 -26.04
C SER A 370 4.87 5.48 -26.54
N ASP A 371 4.02 6.36 -27.11
CA ASP A 371 4.40 7.76 -27.29
C ASP A 371 4.88 8.36 -25.98
N VAL A 372 5.95 9.15 -26.06
CA VAL A 372 6.49 9.92 -24.95
C VAL A 372 5.81 11.28 -24.96
N LEU A 373 5.01 11.54 -23.93
CA LEU A 373 4.18 12.73 -23.82
C LEU A 373 4.88 13.81 -22.98
N GLN A 374 4.51 15.07 -23.17
CA GLN A 374 4.87 16.21 -22.30
C GLN A 374 6.36 16.54 -22.23
N THR A 375 7.01 16.70 -23.36
CA THR A 375 8.46 16.97 -23.41
C THR A 375 8.86 18.39 -23.75
N GLY A 376 7.98 19.21 -24.33
CA GLY A 376 8.33 20.60 -24.74
C GLY A 376 9.51 20.72 -25.71
N SER A 377 10.12 19.59 -26.11
CA SER A 377 11.24 19.55 -27.06
C SER A 377 10.73 19.17 -28.46
N GLU A 378 11.48 19.56 -29.47
CA GLU A 378 11.21 19.15 -30.85
C GLU A 378 11.13 17.61 -30.93
N THR A 379 10.02 17.08 -31.37
CA THR A 379 9.68 15.64 -31.37
C THR A 379 10.81 14.77 -31.94
N THR A 380 11.40 15.17 -33.06
CA THR A 380 12.47 14.41 -33.71
C THR A 380 13.74 14.31 -32.84
N ASN A 381 14.09 15.41 -32.13
CA ASN A 381 15.25 15.40 -31.24
C ASN A 381 15.06 14.49 -30.04
N LEU A 382 13.85 14.46 -29.45
CA LEU A 382 13.49 13.56 -28.37
C LEU A 382 13.64 12.09 -28.79
N TYR A 383 13.06 11.71 -29.95
CA TYR A 383 13.16 10.32 -30.41
C TYR A 383 14.57 9.92 -30.82
N LYS A 384 15.44 10.85 -31.26
CA LYS A 384 16.88 10.61 -31.40
C LYS A 384 17.54 10.26 -30.05
N GLN A 385 17.22 10.99 -28.98
CA GLN A 385 17.75 10.67 -27.64
C GLN A 385 17.25 9.32 -27.13
N ILE A 386 15.98 8.97 -27.38
CA ILE A 386 15.43 7.64 -27.09
C ILE A 386 16.20 6.57 -27.88
N GLY A 387 16.42 6.79 -29.18
CA GLY A 387 17.20 5.88 -30.02
C GLY A 387 18.61 5.64 -29.47
N GLN A 388 19.30 6.71 -29.06
CA GLN A 388 20.64 6.60 -28.43
C GLN A 388 20.59 5.83 -27.09
N ALA A 389 19.56 6.04 -26.24
CA ALA A 389 19.40 5.31 -25.00
C ALA A 389 19.19 3.80 -25.24
N LEU A 390 18.41 3.43 -26.29
CA LEU A 390 18.18 2.04 -26.67
C LEU A 390 19.40 1.37 -27.29
N ALA A 391 20.19 2.10 -28.11
CA ALA A 391 21.37 1.56 -28.80
C ALA A 391 22.39 0.93 -27.83
N ASN A 392 22.53 1.48 -26.62
CA ASN A 392 23.50 1.03 -25.62
C ASN A 392 23.01 -0.17 -24.77
N LYS A 393 21.82 -0.74 -25.05
CA LYS A 393 21.18 -1.75 -24.18
C LYS A 393 20.93 -3.11 -24.83
N ASN A 394 21.50 -3.33 -26.03
CA ASN A 394 21.36 -4.60 -26.78
C ASN A 394 19.88 -5.03 -26.93
N ILE A 395 19.02 -4.10 -27.41
CA ILE A 395 17.61 -4.37 -27.64
C ILE A 395 17.46 -5.18 -28.94
N TYR A 396 16.83 -6.36 -28.81
CA TYR A 396 16.53 -7.26 -29.93
C TYR A 396 15.30 -6.81 -30.72
N GLN A 397 14.24 -6.37 -30.00
CA GLN A 397 12.97 -5.96 -30.62
C GLN A 397 12.42 -4.67 -29.96
N LEU A 398 11.89 -3.78 -30.78
CA LEU A 398 11.10 -2.62 -30.36
C LEU A 398 9.70 -2.69 -30.99
N ILE A 399 8.69 -2.56 -30.14
CA ILE A 399 7.29 -2.39 -30.54
C ILE A 399 6.85 -0.99 -30.08
N GLY A 400 6.63 -0.08 -31.03
CA GLY A 400 6.16 1.28 -30.75
C GLY A 400 4.62 1.33 -30.79
N ILE A 401 3.99 1.99 -29.80
CA ILE A 401 2.54 2.17 -29.73
C ILE A 401 2.22 3.65 -29.61
N GLY A 402 1.60 4.20 -30.64
CA GLY A 402 1.23 5.61 -30.74
C GLY A 402 1.49 6.17 -32.15
N GLU A 403 0.83 7.24 -32.46
CA GLU A 403 0.98 7.91 -33.78
C GLU A 403 2.34 8.58 -33.91
N THR A 404 2.80 9.24 -32.83
CA THR A 404 4.05 10.00 -32.82
C THR A 404 5.26 9.09 -32.99
N ILE A 405 5.38 8.02 -32.21
CA ILE A 405 6.49 7.06 -32.32
C ILE A 405 6.49 6.37 -33.68
N SER A 406 5.31 6.11 -34.24
CA SER A 406 5.15 5.49 -35.56
C SER A 406 5.72 6.39 -36.68
N THR A 407 5.57 7.71 -36.59
CA THR A 407 6.14 8.65 -37.59
C THR A 407 7.66 8.77 -37.46
N GLN A 408 8.25 8.37 -36.33
CA GLN A 408 9.71 8.39 -36.07
C GLN A 408 10.39 7.04 -36.27
N ALA A 409 9.71 6.05 -36.88
CA ALA A 409 10.19 4.67 -37.05
C ALA A 409 11.61 4.57 -37.65
N ALA A 410 11.98 5.46 -38.58
CA ALA A 410 13.30 5.50 -39.22
C ALA A 410 14.47 5.67 -38.24
N ILE A 411 14.24 6.32 -37.08
CA ILE A 411 15.26 6.54 -36.03
C ILE A 411 15.69 5.22 -35.41
N PHE A 412 14.84 4.21 -35.40
CA PHE A 412 15.05 2.93 -34.73
C PHE A 412 15.55 1.82 -35.67
N SER A 413 15.97 2.18 -36.89
CA SER A 413 16.40 1.21 -37.93
C SER A 413 17.62 0.36 -37.54
N PHE A 414 18.36 0.73 -36.48
CA PHE A 414 19.48 -0.03 -35.94
C PHE A 414 19.03 -1.23 -35.08
N ILE A 415 17.75 -1.29 -34.66
CA ILE A 415 17.19 -2.42 -33.88
C ILE A 415 16.77 -3.51 -34.89
N GLN A 416 17.14 -4.75 -34.58
CA GLN A 416 16.97 -5.91 -35.49
C GLN A 416 15.50 -6.11 -35.92
N LEU A 417 14.55 -5.97 -35.02
CA LEU A 417 13.13 -6.08 -35.27
C LEU A 417 12.38 -4.86 -34.75
N THR A 418 11.65 -4.17 -35.60
CA THR A 418 10.81 -3.03 -35.23
C THR A 418 9.40 -3.19 -35.81
N LYS A 419 8.38 -2.93 -35.00
CA LYS A 419 6.98 -2.83 -35.43
C LYS A 419 6.29 -1.68 -34.71
N PHE A 420 5.35 -1.04 -35.42
CA PHE A 420 4.64 0.13 -34.87
C PHE A 420 3.13 -0.02 -35.04
N TYR A 421 2.38 0.40 -34.02
CA TYR A 421 0.93 0.36 -34.00
C TYR A 421 0.36 1.70 -33.53
N PRO A 422 -0.75 2.17 -34.12
CA PRO A 422 -1.33 3.47 -33.72
C PRO A 422 -1.93 3.46 -32.33
N THR A 423 -2.42 2.32 -31.84
CA THR A 423 -3.08 2.18 -30.54
C THR A 423 -2.76 0.83 -29.89
N THR A 424 -2.94 0.75 -28.57
CA THR A 424 -2.84 -0.52 -27.82
C THR A 424 -3.85 -1.57 -28.33
N ALA A 425 -5.05 -1.16 -28.69
CA ALA A 425 -6.06 -2.06 -29.25
C ALA A 425 -5.59 -2.67 -30.60
N ALA A 426 -4.98 -1.88 -31.47
CA ALA A 426 -4.43 -2.36 -32.74
C ALA A 426 -3.26 -3.37 -32.52
N PHE A 427 -2.41 -3.13 -31.52
CA PHE A 427 -1.36 -4.08 -31.12
C PHE A 427 -1.97 -5.39 -30.60
N LEU A 428 -2.94 -5.32 -29.67
CA LEU A 428 -3.56 -6.50 -29.09
C LEU A 428 -4.29 -7.39 -30.12
N GLN A 429 -4.92 -6.79 -31.14
CA GLN A 429 -5.50 -7.53 -32.25
C GLN A 429 -4.46 -8.30 -33.09
N ASN A 430 -3.22 -7.84 -33.08
CA ASN A 430 -2.11 -8.42 -33.87
C ASN A 430 -1.07 -9.14 -33.00
N ILE A 431 -1.32 -9.32 -31.70
CA ILE A 431 -0.36 -9.84 -30.74
C ILE A 431 0.13 -11.25 -31.07
N GLN A 432 -0.69 -12.08 -31.69
CA GLN A 432 -0.34 -13.43 -32.16
C GLN A 432 0.73 -13.46 -33.26
N GLN A 433 0.95 -12.34 -33.94
CA GLN A 433 2.02 -12.22 -34.95
C GLN A 433 3.40 -12.01 -34.31
N HIS A 434 3.43 -11.72 -32.99
CA HIS A 434 4.65 -11.59 -32.20
C HIS A 434 4.90 -12.91 -31.45
N HIS A 435 5.97 -13.61 -31.84
CA HIS A 435 6.35 -14.87 -31.21
C HIS A 435 7.28 -14.61 -30.00
N PHE A 436 6.74 -14.04 -28.92
CA PHE A 436 7.49 -13.84 -27.68
C PHE A 436 7.89 -15.19 -27.09
N ASN A 437 9.21 -15.42 -26.93
CA ASN A 437 9.73 -16.68 -26.40
C ASN A 437 11.14 -16.49 -25.81
N ASN A 438 11.31 -16.90 -24.56
CA ASN A 438 12.60 -16.90 -23.83
C ASN A 438 13.29 -15.52 -23.87
N GLU A 439 12.58 -14.46 -23.50
CA GLU A 439 13.03 -13.07 -23.55
C GLU A 439 12.53 -12.24 -22.36
N VAL A 440 13.21 -11.13 -22.10
CA VAL A 440 12.72 -10.11 -21.16
C VAL A 440 11.95 -9.03 -21.94
N ILE A 441 10.72 -8.75 -21.54
CA ILE A 441 9.85 -7.76 -22.18
C ILE A 441 9.65 -6.58 -21.21
N LEU A 442 10.13 -5.41 -21.59
CA LEU A 442 9.85 -4.16 -20.89
C LEU A 442 8.61 -3.48 -21.47
N LEU A 443 7.58 -3.31 -20.66
CA LEU A 443 6.39 -2.51 -20.97
C LEU A 443 6.60 -1.10 -20.43
N LYS A 444 6.79 -0.11 -21.30
CA LYS A 444 7.03 1.30 -20.95
C LYS A 444 6.03 2.19 -21.66
N GLY A 445 5.02 2.68 -20.94
CA GLY A 445 3.96 3.47 -21.56
C GLY A 445 3.42 4.59 -20.67
N ALA A 446 2.91 5.66 -21.29
CA ALA A 446 2.12 6.65 -20.59
C ALA A 446 0.74 6.08 -20.25
N ARG A 447 0.17 6.51 -19.12
CA ARG A 447 -1.08 5.97 -18.56
C ARG A 447 -2.26 5.92 -19.55
N ILE A 448 -2.34 6.88 -20.48
CA ILE A 448 -3.40 6.94 -21.49
C ILE A 448 -3.37 5.79 -22.51
N PHE A 449 -2.26 5.06 -22.62
CA PHE A 449 -2.10 3.93 -23.53
C PHE A 449 -2.52 2.59 -22.92
N HIS A 450 -2.95 2.53 -21.64
CA HIS A 450 -3.50 1.33 -20.98
C HIS A 450 -2.63 0.08 -21.15
N PHE A 451 -1.32 0.20 -20.85
CA PHE A 451 -0.35 -0.91 -20.98
C PHE A 451 -0.61 -2.08 -20.02
N GLU A 452 -1.43 -1.88 -19.01
CA GLU A 452 -1.97 -2.93 -18.17
C GLU A 452 -2.70 -4.02 -18.96
N ASP A 453 -3.34 -3.68 -20.07
CA ASP A 453 -4.04 -4.67 -20.91
C ASP A 453 -3.04 -5.53 -21.70
N ILE A 454 -1.91 -4.97 -22.11
CA ILE A 454 -0.79 -5.72 -22.69
C ILE A 454 -0.20 -6.68 -21.65
N SER A 455 0.07 -6.17 -20.43
CA SER A 455 0.60 -6.99 -19.34
C SER A 455 -0.29 -8.21 -19.06
N LYS A 456 -1.61 -8.02 -18.96
CA LYS A 456 -2.58 -9.10 -18.75
C LYS A 456 -2.52 -10.21 -19.80
N VAL A 457 -2.28 -9.86 -21.07
CA VAL A 457 -2.23 -10.84 -22.17
C VAL A 457 -0.88 -11.56 -22.22
N LEU A 458 0.21 -10.87 -21.90
CA LEU A 458 1.56 -11.44 -21.90
C LEU A 458 1.89 -12.22 -20.62
N GLU A 459 1.19 -12.00 -19.52
CA GLU A 459 1.39 -12.75 -18.26
C GLU A 459 1.04 -14.23 -18.44
N GLN A 460 1.89 -15.10 -17.89
CA GLN A 460 1.66 -16.54 -17.96
C GLN A 460 0.44 -16.94 -17.12
N LYS A 461 -0.67 -17.24 -17.79
CA LYS A 461 -1.87 -17.80 -17.16
C LYS A 461 -1.66 -19.31 -16.97
N THR A 462 -1.09 -19.72 -15.86
CA THR A 462 -0.84 -21.15 -15.56
C THR A 462 -2.05 -21.85 -14.96
N HIS A 463 -2.98 -21.11 -14.35
CA HIS A 463 -4.25 -21.63 -13.82
C HIS A 463 -5.38 -20.64 -14.09
N GLU A 464 -6.50 -21.14 -14.58
CA GLU A 464 -7.73 -20.37 -14.80
C GLU A 464 -8.49 -20.15 -13.49
N THR A 465 -8.25 -20.99 -12.47
CA THR A 465 -8.74 -20.76 -11.10
C THR A 465 -7.79 -19.82 -10.38
N ARG A 466 -8.28 -18.68 -9.92
CA ARG A 466 -7.50 -17.64 -9.27
C ARG A 466 -8.23 -17.01 -8.08
N LEU A 467 -7.47 -16.61 -7.07
CA LEU A 467 -7.92 -15.78 -5.96
C LEU A 467 -7.46 -14.34 -6.22
N GLU A 468 -8.39 -13.47 -6.54
CA GLU A 468 -8.15 -12.04 -6.71
C GLU A 468 -8.18 -11.35 -5.36
N ILE A 469 -7.14 -10.55 -5.05
CA ILE A 469 -6.99 -9.83 -3.78
C ILE A 469 -6.98 -8.32 -4.04
N ASN A 470 -8.01 -7.63 -3.57
CA ASN A 470 -8.14 -6.18 -3.66
C ASN A 470 -7.39 -5.50 -2.52
N LEU A 471 -6.21 -4.96 -2.80
CA LEU A 471 -5.38 -4.28 -1.82
C LEU A 471 -5.99 -2.95 -1.34
N ASN A 472 -6.80 -2.28 -2.17
CA ASN A 472 -7.53 -1.08 -1.75
C ASN A 472 -8.64 -1.40 -0.77
N ALA A 473 -9.35 -2.52 -0.96
CA ALA A 473 -10.36 -2.99 0.00
C ALA A 473 -9.73 -3.32 1.36
N LEU A 474 -8.56 -3.96 1.38
CA LEU A 474 -7.84 -4.25 2.62
C LEU A 474 -7.41 -2.95 3.34
N ARG A 475 -6.88 -1.97 2.58
CA ARG A 475 -6.52 -0.64 3.12
C ARG A 475 -7.76 0.13 3.60
N HIS A 476 -8.88 0.01 2.90
CA HIS A 476 -10.17 0.57 3.33
C HIS A 476 -10.59 -0.03 4.68
N ASN A 477 -10.61 -1.37 4.80
CA ASN A 477 -10.99 -2.05 6.03
C ASN A 477 -10.09 -1.66 7.20
N LEU A 478 -8.78 -1.57 6.99
CA LEU A 478 -7.85 -1.07 8.01
C LEU A 478 -8.23 0.34 8.49
N LYS A 479 -8.60 1.25 7.58
CA LYS A 479 -9.02 2.61 7.94
C LYS A 479 -10.31 2.62 8.77
N ILE A 480 -11.29 1.76 8.44
CA ILE A 480 -12.53 1.62 9.24
C ILE A 480 -12.18 1.29 10.69
N TYR A 481 -11.31 0.28 10.90
CA TYR A 481 -10.91 -0.09 12.26
C TYR A 481 -10.04 0.98 12.95
N LYS A 482 -9.12 1.63 12.23
CA LYS A 482 -8.33 2.75 12.78
C LYS A 482 -9.21 3.87 13.34
N HIS A 483 -10.30 4.19 12.65
CA HIS A 483 -11.25 5.23 13.08
C HIS A 483 -11.99 4.88 14.38
N LEU A 484 -12.10 3.60 14.73
CA LEU A 484 -12.73 3.14 15.97
C LEU A 484 -11.77 3.15 17.17
N LEU A 485 -10.49 3.42 16.97
CA LEU A 485 -9.47 3.36 18.00
C LEU A 485 -9.23 4.74 18.65
N GLN A 486 -8.77 4.71 19.89
CA GLN A 486 -8.19 5.88 20.51
C GLN A 486 -6.87 6.25 19.78
N PRO A 487 -6.50 7.53 19.71
CA PRO A 487 -5.31 7.97 18.96
C PRO A 487 -4.00 7.30 19.38
N THR A 488 -3.90 6.86 20.63
CA THR A 488 -2.70 6.21 21.20
C THR A 488 -2.70 4.69 21.06
N THR A 489 -3.82 4.08 20.66
CA THR A 489 -3.95 2.62 20.59
C THR A 489 -3.24 2.08 19.34
N LYS A 490 -2.26 1.20 19.54
CA LYS A 490 -1.50 0.53 18.49
C LYS A 490 -2.29 -0.58 17.82
N ILE A 491 -1.90 -0.93 16.59
CA ILE A 491 -2.51 -2.01 15.81
C ILE A 491 -1.52 -3.12 15.56
N MET A 492 -1.84 -4.32 16.04
CA MET A 492 -1.21 -5.56 15.64
C MET A 492 -2.09 -6.25 14.58
N ALA A 493 -1.60 -6.36 13.36
CA ALA A 493 -2.31 -7.04 12.28
C ALA A 493 -1.95 -8.53 12.23
N MET A 494 -2.98 -9.37 12.14
CA MET A 494 -2.82 -10.82 12.05
C MET A 494 -2.58 -11.24 10.61
N VAL A 495 -1.38 -11.71 10.30
CA VAL A 495 -0.96 -12.19 8.96
C VAL A 495 -0.62 -13.68 8.93
N LYS A 496 -1.04 -14.41 9.96
CA LYS A 496 -0.86 -15.86 10.09
C LYS A 496 -1.61 -16.65 9.01
N ALA A 497 -1.22 -17.92 8.82
CA ALA A 497 -1.80 -18.82 7.83
C ALA A 497 -1.81 -18.19 6.42
N PHE A 498 -0.66 -17.70 5.97
CA PHE A 498 -0.52 -17.04 4.68
C PHE A 498 -1.50 -15.86 4.51
N SER A 499 -1.57 -14.99 5.54
CA SER A 499 -2.52 -13.87 5.65
C SER A 499 -3.96 -14.31 5.38
N TYR A 500 -4.43 -15.31 6.12
CA TYR A 500 -5.75 -15.94 5.93
C TYR A 500 -5.96 -16.44 4.48
N GLY A 501 -4.93 -17.05 3.89
CA GLY A 501 -4.98 -17.58 2.52
C GLY A 501 -4.74 -16.52 1.42
N SER A 502 -4.61 -15.23 1.76
CA SER A 502 -4.52 -14.13 0.79
C SER A 502 -3.11 -13.84 0.31
N GLY A 503 -2.07 -14.49 0.86
CA GLY A 503 -0.65 -14.24 0.52
C GLY A 503 0.12 -13.57 1.65
N SER A 504 1.44 -13.77 1.73
CA SER A 504 2.22 -13.33 2.89
C SER A 504 2.82 -11.94 2.70
N PHE A 505 3.71 -11.78 1.72
CA PHE A 505 4.54 -10.58 1.57
C PHE A 505 3.75 -9.35 1.16
N GLU A 506 2.90 -9.46 0.15
CA GLU A 506 2.16 -8.32 -0.42
C GLU A 506 1.23 -7.69 0.62
N ILE A 507 0.57 -8.52 1.41
CA ILE A 507 -0.31 -8.07 2.50
C ILE A 507 0.50 -7.42 3.62
N ALA A 508 1.56 -8.09 4.09
CA ALA A 508 2.42 -7.56 5.15
C ALA A 508 3.08 -6.24 4.75
N ASN A 509 3.56 -6.15 3.50
CA ASN A 509 4.14 -4.93 2.94
C ASN A 509 3.12 -3.78 2.86
N LEU A 510 1.90 -4.05 2.38
CA LEU A 510 0.83 -3.06 2.40
C LEU A 510 0.53 -2.56 3.82
N LEU A 511 0.44 -3.46 4.80
CA LEU A 511 0.15 -3.13 6.19
C LEU A 511 1.26 -2.28 6.81
N GLN A 512 2.53 -2.64 6.57
CA GLN A 512 3.70 -1.86 6.98
C GLN A 512 3.62 -0.42 6.46
N HIS A 513 3.34 -0.22 5.17
CA HIS A 513 3.20 1.11 4.56
C HIS A 513 1.89 1.84 4.92
N SER A 514 0.93 1.12 5.50
CA SER A 514 -0.34 1.70 5.96
C SER A 514 -0.33 2.10 7.44
N GLY A 515 0.84 2.05 8.12
CA GLY A 515 0.99 2.49 9.50
C GLY A 515 0.31 1.54 10.49
N VAL A 516 0.57 0.24 10.35
CA VAL A 516 0.34 -0.79 11.37
C VAL A 516 1.59 -0.87 12.24
N ASP A 517 1.44 -1.09 13.54
CA ASP A 517 2.57 -1.07 14.49
C ASP A 517 3.24 -2.45 14.64
N TYR A 518 2.47 -3.53 14.54
CA TYR A 518 2.91 -4.92 14.75
C TYR A 518 2.30 -5.85 13.72
N LEU A 519 3.01 -6.92 13.41
CA LEU A 519 2.46 -8.09 12.74
C LEU A 519 2.44 -9.29 13.68
N ALA A 520 1.48 -10.21 13.51
CA ALA A 520 1.47 -11.46 14.25
C ALA A 520 1.29 -12.65 13.31
N VAL A 521 2.14 -13.66 13.51
CA VAL A 521 2.16 -14.92 12.78
C VAL A 521 1.89 -16.11 13.71
N ALA A 522 1.54 -17.26 13.14
CA ALA A 522 1.31 -18.46 13.94
C ALA A 522 2.62 -19.17 14.32
N TYR A 523 3.52 -19.37 13.37
CA TYR A 523 4.76 -20.11 13.52
C TYR A 523 5.98 -19.26 13.12
N VAL A 524 7.15 -19.64 13.63
CA VAL A 524 8.41 -18.92 13.41
C VAL A 524 8.77 -18.85 11.92
N ASP A 525 8.53 -19.93 11.17
CA ASP A 525 8.83 -19.98 9.74
C ASP A 525 8.09 -18.90 8.94
N GLU A 526 6.81 -18.62 9.26
CA GLU A 526 6.07 -17.50 8.66
C GLU A 526 6.74 -16.15 8.94
N GLY A 527 7.24 -15.95 10.18
CA GLY A 527 7.98 -14.75 10.55
C GLY A 527 9.32 -14.63 9.83
N VAL A 528 10.04 -15.74 9.66
CA VAL A 528 11.30 -15.81 8.92
C VAL A 528 11.06 -15.46 7.43
N GLU A 529 10.00 -16.00 6.82
CA GLU A 529 9.61 -15.65 5.45
C GLU A 529 9.35 -14.14 5.29
N LEU A 530 8.60 -13.53 6.21
CA LEU A 530 8.34 -12.10 6.20
C LEU A 530 9.65 -11.29 6.37
N ARG A 531 10.55 -11.68 7.26
CA ARG A 531 11.87 -11.03 7.41
C ARG A 531 12.70 -11.13 6.15
N ASN A 532 12.79 -12.33 5.54
CA ASN A 532 13.52 -12.54 4.29
C ASN A 532 12.92 -11.75 3.12
N ALA A 533 11.60 -11.56 3.11
CA ALA A 533 10.89 -10.71 2.17
C ALA A 533 11.03 -9.22 2.46
N GLY A 534 11.64 -8.85 3.59
CA GLY A 534 11.97 -7.47 3.87
C GLY A 534 10.96 -6.73 4.73
N ILE A 535 10.20 -7.38 5.58
CA ILE A 535 9.33 -6.74 6.56
C ILE A 535 10.14 -6.38 7.82
N ASP A 536 10.07 -5.10 8.23
CA ASP A 536 10.82 -4.56 9.39
C ASP A 536 9.96 -4.40 10.64
N LEU A 537 8.62 -4.31 10.50
CA LEU A 537 7.74 -4.21 11.66
C LEU A 537 8.05 -5.29 12.71
N PRO A 538 7.90 -5.01 14.00
CA PRO A 538 7.94 -6.04 15.03
C PRO A 538 6.99 -7.18 14.67
N ILE A 539 7.48 -8.43 14.75
CA ILE A 539 6.71 -9.64 14.43
C ILE A 539 6.58 -10.49 15.68
N MET A 540 5.35 -10.64 16.16
CA MET A 540 5.02 -11.53 17.25
C MET A 540 4.71 -12.93 16.73
N VAL A 541 5.30 -13.99 17.31
CA VAL A 541 4.95 -15.37 17.00
C VAL A 541 4.12 -16.00 18.11
N LEU A 542 2.99 -16.61 17.73
CA LEU A 542 1.97 -17.11 18.68
C LEU A 542 2.20 -18.56 19.16
N ASN A 543 2.97 -19.36 18.41
CA ASN A 543 3.31 -20.73 18.81
C ASN A 543 4.84 -20.88 18.86
N THR A 544 5.38 -20.66 20.04
CA THR A 544 6.82 -20.72 20.30
C THR A 544 7.23 -22.14 20.68
N GLU A 545 8.21 -22.70 20.00
CA GLU A 545 8.78 -24.02 20.27
C GLU A 545 10.28 -23.92 20.51
N ALA A 546 10.84 -24.80 21.36
CA ALA A 546 12.26 -24.78 21.70
C ALA A 546 13.18 -25.00 20.49
N SER A 547 12.73 -25.77 19.51
CA SER A 547 13.45 -26.02 18.24
C SER A 547 13.64 -24.76 17.39
N SER A 548 12.83 -23.73 17.60
CA SER A 548 12.84 -22.49 16.81
C SER A 548 13.57 -21.32 17.45
N PHE A 549 14.13 -21.46 18.66
CA PHE A 549 14.78 -20.36 19.40
C PHE A 549 15.94 -19.71 18.65
N GLU A 550 16.74 -20.49 17.92
CA GLU A 550 17.84 -19.96 17.08
C GLU A 550 17.30 -19.01 16.00
N ASN A 551 16.23 -19.40 15.30
CA ASN A 551 15.59 -18.57 14.27
C ASN A 551 14.91 -17.34 14.86
N ILE A 552 14.28 -17.45 16.03
CA ILE A 552 13.68 -16.33 16.77
C ILE A 552 14.71 -15.24 17.00
N VAL A 553 15.87 -15.61 17.55
CA VAL A 553 16.94 -14.65 17.87
C VAL A 553 17.59 -14.12 16.61
N LYS A 554 17.94 -14.98 15.66
CA LYS A 554 18.60 -14.62 14.40
C LYS A 554 17.79 -13.61 13.58
N HIS A 555 16.47 -13.75 13.56
CA HIS A 555 15.56 -12.93 12.73
C HIS A 555 14.81 -11.85 13.55
N ASN A 556 15.17 -11.64 14.81
CA ASN A 556 14.52 -10.69 15.71
C ASN A 556 12.99 -10.81 15.70
N ILE A 557 12.49 -12.03 15.94
CA ILE A 557 11.06 -12.35 16.07
C ILE A 557 10.72 -12.39 17.56
N GLU A 558 9.60 -11.80 17.95
CA GLU A 558 9.21 -11.65 19.36
C GLU A 558 8.30 -12.82 19.79
N PRO A 559 8.76 -13.73 20.69
CA PRO A 559 8.01 -14.92 21.03
C PRO A 559 6.89 -14.68 22.05
N GLU A 560 5.74 -15.35 21.88
CA GLU A 560 4.75 -15.56 22.91
C GLU A 560 5.28 -16.56 23.97
N ILE A 561 5.20 -16.17 25.25
CA ILE A 561 5.53 -17.01 26.40
C ILE A 561 4.24 -17.35 27.15
N TYR A 562 3.85 -18.60 27.13
CA TYR A 562 2.55 -19.06 27.61
C TYR A 562 2.63 -20.12 28.73
N SER A 563 3.84 -20.59 29.06
CA SER A 563 4.03 -21.60 30.11
C SER A 563 5.40 -21.46 30.79
N PHE A 564 5.53 -22.01 31.99
CA PHE A 564 6.82 -22.07 32.71
C PHE A 564 7.88 -22.86 31.96
N ASN A 565 7.51 -23.92 31.26
CA ASN A 565 8.44 -24.72 30.48
C ASN A 565 9.09 -23.90 29.36
N ILE A 566 8.29 -23.19 28.56
CA ILE A 566 8.80 -22.30 27.50
C ILE A 566 9.60 -21.16 28.10
N LEU A 567 9.15 -20.53 29.19
CA LEU A 567 9.85 -19.46 29.87
C LEU A 567 11.26 -19.89 30.31
N HIS A 568 11.36 -20.99 31.04
CA HIS A 568 12.65 -21.52 31.53
C HIS A 568 13.57 -21.95 30.37
N SER A 569 13.03 -22.65 29.37
CA SER A 569 13.81 -23.10 28.21
C SER A 569 14.36 -21.94 27.42
N PHE A 570 13.56 -20.89 27.20
CA PHE A 570 14.00 -19.71 26.45
C PHE A 570 15.02 -18.87 27.22
N ILE A 571 14.82 -18.67 28.53
CA ILE A 571 15.80 -17.97 29.40
C ILE A 571 17.13 -18.73 29.40
N ASN A 572 17.15 -20.05 29.56
CA ASN A 572 18.37 -20.86 29.53
C ASN A 572 19.08 -20.73 28.17
N PHE A 573 18.33 -20.73 27.06
CA PHE A 573 18.89 -20.54 25.73
C PHE A 573 19.53 -19.15 25.59
N LEU A 574 18.85 -18.08 25.98
CA LEU A 574 19.40 -16.71 25.96
C LEU A 574 20.63 -16.56 26.86
N GLN A 575 20.63 -17.22 28.01
CA GLN A 575 21.77 -17.23 28.94
C GLN A 575 23.00 -17.90 28.30
N GLN A 576 22.82 -19.03 27.62
CA GLN A 576 23.91 -19.73 26.89
C GLN A 576 24.49 -18.87 25.75
N LYS A 577 23.66 -18.04 25.13
CA LYS A 577 24.09 -17.12 24.07
C LYS A 577 24.56 -15.74 24.58
N ASN A 578 24.57 -15.50 25.90
CA ASN A 578 24.89 -14.21 26.55
C ASN A 578 23.99 -13.05 26.07
N ILE A 579 22.72 -13.32 25.75
CA ILE A 579 21.75 -12.31 25.29
C ILE A 579 20.97 -11.79 26.49
N THR A 580 20.78 -10.48 26.55
CA THR A 580 19.99 -9.79 27.59
C THR A 580 18.90 -8.92 26.96
N ASN A 581 17.84 -8.66 27.72
CA ASN A 581 16.72 -7.79 27.31
C ASN A 581 16.03 -8.22 26.00
N PHE A 582 15.98 -9.54 25.70
CA PHE A 582 15.28 -9.99 24.48
C PHE A 582 13.77 -9.78 24.62
N PRO A 583 13.10 -9.18 23.61
CA PRO A 583 11.67 -8.84 23.63
C PRO A 583 10.80 -10.09 23.68
N VAL A 584 9.82 -10.13 24.61
CA VAL A 584 8.85 -11.22 24.72
C VAL A 584 7.45 -10.71 25.04
N HIS A 585 6.44 -11.53 24.73
CA HIS A 585 5.03 -11.28 25.04
C HIS A 585 4.49 -12.35 25.99
N ILE A 586 3.94 -11.92 27.13
CA ILE A 586 3.40 -12.85 28.15
C ILE A 586 1.91 -13.06 27.91
N LYS A 587 1.51 -14.31 27.77
CA LYS A 587 0.09 -14.66 27.58
C LYS A 587 -0.58 -15.12 28.86
N ILE A 588 -1.73 -14.53 29.18
CA ILE A 588 -2.56 -14.88 30.33
C ILE A 588 -3.81 -15.62 29.83
N ASP A 589 -4.11 -16.77 30.41
CA ASP A 589 -5.40 -17.42 30.19
C ASP A 589 -6.45 -16.85 31.12
N THR A 590 -7.48 -16.25 30.54
CA THR A 590 -8.59 -15.66 31.27
C THR A 590 -9.93 -16.41 31.05
N GLY A 591 -9.86 -17.60 30.40
CA GLY A 591 -11.03 -18.41 30.15
C GLY A 591 -11.18 -18.91 28.70
N MET A 592 -10.15 -18.77 27.86
CA MET A 592 -10.09 -19.43 26.55
C MET A 592 -9.64 -20.87 26.66
N HIS A 593 -8.88 -21.20 27.69
CA HIS A 593 -8.36 -22.55 28.04
C HIS A 593 -7.60 -23.23 26.89
N ARG A 594 -6.77 -22.46 26.19
CA ARG A 594 -5.94 -22.92 25.07
C ARG A 594 -4.46 -22.85 25.41
N LEU A 595 -3.94 -21.65 25.68
CA LEU A 595 -2.57 -21.37 26.07
C LEU A 595 -2.56 -20.15 27.00
N GLY A 596 -1.60 -20.07 27.93
CA GLY A 596 -1.38 -18.91 28.81
C GLY A 596 -1.22 -19.31 30.27
N PHE A 597 -0.65 -18.40 31.06
CA PHE A 597 -0.55 -18.59 32.51
C PHE A 597 -1.94 -18.40 33.15
N GLU A 598 -2.32 -19.34 33.99
CA GLU A 598 -3.59 -19.31 34.73
C GLU A 598 -3.52 -18.34 35.91
N LYS A 599 -4.69 -18.01 36.49
CA LYS A 599 -4.79 -17.11 37.64
C LYS A 599 -3.87 -17.51 38.80
N ASN A 600 -3.75 -18.82 39.07
CA ASN A 600 -2.92 -19.34 40.16
C ASN A 600 -1.42 -19.32 39.86
N ASP A 601 -1.02 -19.15 38.61
CA ASP A 601 0.37 -19.08 38.18
C ASP A 601 0.98 -17.69 38.36
N ILE A 602 0.14 -16.64 38.45
CA ILE A 602 0.57 -15.24 38.35
C ILE A 602 1.59 -14.87 39.44
N GLU A 603 1.40 -15.32 40.66
CA GLU A 603 2.34 -15.00 41.78
C GLU A 603 3.72 -15.64 41.55
N LYS A 604 3.74 -16.90 41.10
CA LYS A 604 5.00 -17.60 40.77
C LYS A 604 5.66 -16.96 39.54
N LEU A 605 4.89 -16.57 38.57
CA LEU A 605 5.39 -15.85 37.38
C LEU A 605 6.04 -14.53 37.80
N CYS A 606 5.39 -13.71 38.64
CA CYS A 606 5.93 -12.46 39.14
C CYS A 606 7.30 -12.63 39.84
N LEU A 607 7.44 -13.63 40.69
CA LEU A 607 8.70 -13.94 41.40
C LEU A 607 9.84 -14.30 40.43
N LEU A 608 9.52 -14.99 39.33
CA LEU A 608 10.52 -15.31 38.28
C LEU A 608 10.89 -14.09 37.45
N LEU A 609 9.94 -13.26 37.10
CA LEU A 609 10.17 -12.08 36.25
C LEU A 609 10.96 -10.98 36.94
N GLN A 610 10.80 -10.77 38.26
CA GLN A 610 11.55 -9.76 39.03
C GLN A 610 13.07 -9.89 38.93
N LYS A 611 13.58 -11.09 38.74
CA LYS A 611 15.02 -11.39 38.74
C LYS A 611 15.59 -11.58 37.33
N GLN A 612 14.74 -11.45 36.29
CA GLN A 612 15.17 -11.73 34.92
C GLN A 612 15.83 -10.53 34.26
N LYS A 613 17.00 -10.76 33.65
CA LYS A 613 17.73 -9.79 32.83
C LYS A 613 17.88 -10.24 31.37
N HIS A 614 17.52 -11.49 31.07
CA HIS A 614 17.66 -12.06 29.70
C HIS A 614 16.48 -11.73 28.82
N ILE A 615 15.29 -11.51 29.39
CA ILE A 615 14.07 -11.13 28.67
C ILE A 615 13.59 -9.74 29.08
N LYS A 616 12.92 -9.04 28.17
CA LYS A 616 12.18 -7.81 28.41
C LYS A 616 10.74 -8.00 27.97
N ILE A 617 9.80 -7.81 28.88
CA ILE A 617 8.38 -7.90 28.56
C ILE A 617 7.99 -6.67 27.74
N ILE A 618 7.59 -6.88 26.50
CA ILE A 618 7.06 -5.83 25.62
C ILE A 618 5.56 -5.71 25.79
N SER A 619 4.87 -6.83 25.93
CA SER A 619 3.45 -6.81 26.19
C SER A 619 2.97 -7.98 27.07
N VAL A 620 1.83 -7.75 27.72
CA VAL A 620 1.01 -8.78 28.35
C VAL A 620 -0.35 -8.80 27.67
N PHE A 621 -0.85 -10.00 27.36
CA PHE A 621 -2.08 -10.13 26.61
C PHE A 621 -2.91 -11.35 26.98
N SER A 622 -4.19 -11.30 26.57
CA SER A 622 -5.10 -12.44 26.63
C SER A 622 -5.96 -12.55 25.36
N HIS A 623 -6.86 -13.50 25.29
CA HIS A 623 -7.76 -13.70 24.15
C HIS A 623 -9.21 -13.86 24.60
N LEU A 624 -10.09 -13.02 24.04
CA LEU A 624 -11.53 -13.08 24.29
C LEU A 624 -12.15 -14.26 23.53
N ALA A 625 -12.91 -15.10 24.24
CA ALA A 625 -13.47 -16.32 23.67
C ALA A 625 -14.78 -16.09 22.90
N ALA A 626 -15.56 -15.09 23.26
CA ALA A 626 -16.92 -14.88 22.75
C ALA A 626 -17.30 -13.40 22.64
N SER A 627 -16.36 -12.55 22.25
CA SER A 627 -16.58 -11.10 22.09
C SER A 627 -17.47 -10.71 20.90
N ASP A 628 -17.77 -11.66 20.02
CA ASP A 628 -18.62 -11.54 18.84
C ASP A 628 -20.12 -11.67 19.14
N ALA A 629 -20.51 -12.22 20.31
CA ALA A 629 -21.90 -12.54 20.63
C ALA A 629 -22.38 -11.85 21.91
N ALA A 630 -23.48 -11.09 21.82
CA ALA A 630 -24.01 -10.27 22.92
C ALA A 630 -24.44 -11.07 24.16
N ASN A 631 -24.90 -12.30 23.97
CA ASN A 631 -25.32 -13.20 25.07
C ASN A 631 -24.14 -13.61 25.98
N PHE A 632 -22.86 -13.38 25.53
CA PHE A 632 -21.65 -13.69 26.31
C PHE A 632 -20.93 -12.42 26.84
N ASP A 633 -21.57 -11.27 26.80
CA ASP A 633 -20.94 -10.00 27.26
C ASP A 633 -20.53 -10.04 28.72
N ALA A 634 -21.32 -10.71 29.59
CA ALA A 634 -20.98 -10.89 31.00
C ALA A 634 -19.67 -11.69 31.17
N PHE A 635 -19.51 -12.76 30.41
CA PHE A 635 -18.30 -13.59 30.40
C PHE A 635 -17.10 -12.79 29.83
N THR A 636 -17.28 -12.04 28.77
CA THR A 636 -16.26 -11.19 28.18
C THR A 636 -15.77 -10.14 29.18
N LYS A 637 -16.68 -9.52 29.96
CA LYS A 637 -16.32 -8.59 31.04
C LYS A 637 -15.54 -9.29 32.17
N GLN A 638 -15.90 -10.53 32.50
CA GLN A 638 -15.17 -11.34 33.50
C GLN A 638 -13.75 -11.66 33.02
N GLN A 639 -13.57 -12.07 31.74
CA GLN A 639 -12.24 -12.27 31.16
C GLN A 639 -11.38 -11.02 31.28
N ASN A 640 -11.95 -9.86 30.96
CA ASN A 640 -11.26 -8.58 31.06
C ASN A 640 -10.84 -8.26 32.50
N LYS A 641 -11.69 -8.49 33.50
CA LYS A 641 -11.35 -8.30 34.92
C LYS A 641 -10.16 -9.17 35.33
N LEU A 642 -10.18 -10.45 35.00
CA LEU A 642 -9.07 -11.37 35.28
C LEU A 642 -7.76 -10.94 34.60
N PHE A 643 -7.87 -10.42 33.37
CA PHE A 643 -6.74 -9.87 32.63
C PHE A 643 -6.10 -8.70 33.37
N ILE A 644 -6.88 -7.70 33.75
CA ILE A 644 -6.39 -6.48 34.43
C ILE A 644 -5.80 -6.83 35.82
N ASP A 645 -6.42 -7.74 36.57
CA ASP A 645 -5.90 -8.22 37.86
C ASP A 645 -4.51 -8.85 37.70
N ALA A 646 -4.29 -9.65 36.65
CA ALA A 646 -2.98 -10.25 36.34
C ALA A 646 -1.95 -9.20 35.88
N VAL A 647 -2.35 -8.31 34.97
CA VAL A 647 -1.49 -7.22 34.46
C VAL A 647 -0.99 -6.35 35.59
N ASN A 648 -1.84 -5.90 36.50
CA ASN A 648 -1.45 -5.04 37.64
C ASN A 648 -0.43 -5.71 38.56
N LYS A 649 -0.56 -7.04 38.80
CA LYS A 649 0.41 -7.81 39.59
C LYS A 649 1.76 -7.90 38.90
N ILE A 650 1.75 -8.18 37.58
CA ILE A 650 3.00 -8.30 36.79
C ILE A 650 3.70 -6.94 36.69
N GLU A 651 2.97 -5.85 36.40
CA GLU A 651 3.52 -4.49 36.25
C GLU A 651 4.18 -4.03 37.56
N LYS A 652 3.54 -4.33 38.71
CA LYS A 652 4.11 -4.09 40.04
C LYS A 652 5.38 -4.92 40.30
N ALA A 653 5.43 -6.13 39.77
CA ALA A 653 6.56 -7.02 40.01
C ALA A 653 7.81 -6.65 39.19
N VAL A 654 7.62 -6.20 37.96
CA VAL A 654 8.74 -5.86 37.05
C VAL A 654 9.19 -4.42 37.14
N GLU A 655 8.41 -3.53 37.78
CA GLU A 655 8.70 -2.12 38.04
C GLU A 655 8.86 -1.26 36.74
N TYR A 656 8.31 -1.70 35.61
CA TYR A 656 8.22 -0.93 34.38
C TYR A 656 6.91 -1.22 33.63
N THR A 657 6.52 -0.30 32.74
CA THR A 657 5.31 -0.40 31.93
C THR A 657 5.56 -1.21 30.66
N PHE A 658 4.53 -1.91 30.20
CA PHE A 658 4.50 -2.69 28.98
C PHE A 658 3.13 -2.54 28.28
N LEU A 659 3.01 -2.93 27.02
CA LEU A 659 1.75 -2.83 26.26
C LEU A 659 0.73 -3.87 26.77
N LYS A 660 -0.52 -3.47 26.89
CA LYS A 660 -1.66 -4.30 27.33
C LYS A 660 -2.59 -4.49 26.14
N HIS A 661 -2.92 -5.74 25.80
CA HIS A 661 -3.88 -5.99 24.73
C HIS A 661 -4.72 -7.25 24.91
N ILE A 662 -6.03 -7.13 24.66
CA ILE A 662 -6.99 -8.24 24.76
C ILE A 662 -7.97 -8.24 23.58
N ALA A 663 -8.32 -7.08 23.03
CA ALA A 663 -9.33 -6.93 21.97
C ALA A 663 -8.91 -7.60 20.66
N ASN A 664 -9.83 -8.40 20.09
CA ASN A 664 -9.80 -8.92 18.71
C ASN A 664 -10.70 -8.07 17.79
N SER A 665 -10.87 -8.41 16.51
CA SER A 665 -11.66 -7.63 15.54
C SER A 665 -13.03 -7.24 16.06
N SER A 666 -13.84 -8.18 16.55
CA SER A 666 -15.21 -7.92 17.03
C SER A 666 -15.24 -7.08 18.32
N ALA A 667 -14.26 -7.27 19.22
CA ALA A 667 -14.18 -6.50 20.45
C ALA A 667 -13.85 -5.04 20.23
N ILE A 668 -13.17 -4.68 19.15
CA ILE A 668 -12.79 -3.28 18.84
C ILE A 668 -14.02 -2.38 18.85
N TYR A 669 -15.11 -2.80 18.24
CA TYR A 669 -16.36 -2.04 18.20
C TYR A 669 -17.26 -2.34 19.41
N ARG A 670 -17.45 -3.62 19.75
CA ARG A 670 -18.40 -4.01 20.78
C ARG A 670 -17.96 -3.70 22.21
N HIS A 671 -16.64 -3.64 22.45
CA HIS A 671 -16.04 -3.41 23.77
C HIS A 671 -14.93 -2.35 23.71
N PRO A 672 -15.22 -1.08 23.36
CA PRO A 672 -14.21 -0.06 23.13
C PRO A 672 -13.31 0.20 24.36
N ASN A 673 -13.82 -0.03 25.57
CA ASN A 673 -13.05 0.09 26.81
C ASN A 673 -11.99 -1.02 27.00
N MET A 674 -11.91 -2.01 26.10
CA MET A 674 -10.94 -3.11 26.13
C MET A 674 -9.85 -2.97 25.07
N GLN A 675 -9.76 -1.81 24.39
CA GLN A 675 -8.73 -1.55 23.36
C GLN A 675 -7.33 -1.42 23.97
N TYR A 676 -7.23 -0.85 25.18
CA TYR A 676 -5.96 -0.61 25.89
C TYR A 676 -4.87 0.03 25.01
N ASP A 677 -3.60 -0.45 25.16
CA ASP A 677 -2.46 0.11 24.43
C ASP A 677 -2.37 -0.42 23.01
N MET A 678 -2.94 -1.61 22.74
CA MET A 678 -2.89 -2.24 21.41
C MET A 678 -4.08 -3.17 21.18
N ILE A 679 -4.50 -3.31 19.90
CA ILE A 679 -5.53 -4.27 19.49
C ILE A 679 -4.94 -5.29 18.52
N ARG A 680 -5.62 -6.45 18.38
CA ARG A 680 -5.26 -7.48 17.39
C ARG A 680 -6.33 -7.57 16.32
N LEU A 681 -6.04 -6.97 15.17
CA LEU A 681 -6.95 -6.94 14.03
C LEU A 681 -6.69 -8.15 13.12
N GLY A 682 -7.68 -9.02 13.02
CA GLY A 682 -7.62 -10.26 12.24
C GLY A 682 -8.55 -10.22 11.04
N ILE A 683 -9.58 -11.06 11.05
CA ILE A 683 -10.46 -11.30 9.91
C ILE A 683 -11.20 -10.05 9.42
N GLY A 684 -11.37 -9.04 10.27
CA GLY A 684 -11.93 -7.75 9.87
C GLY A 684 -11.11 -7.05 8.76
N LEU A 685 -9.79 -7.24 8.73
CA LEU A 685 -8.95 -6.76 7.61
C LEU A 685 -9.38 -7.37 6.28
N TYR A 686 -9.81 -8.63 6.31
CA TYR A 686 -10.17 -9.42 5.13
C TYR A 686 -11.65 -9.29 4.74
N GLY A 687 -12.37 -8.35 5.37
CA GLY A 687 -13.73 -7.97 4.99
C GLY A 687 -14.85 -8.75 5.68
N VAL A 688 -14.57 -9.39 6.81
CA VAL A 688 -15.54 -10.16 7.58
C VAL A 688 -15.58 -9.70 9.04
N ASP A 689 -16.75 -9.31 9.53
CA ASP A 689 -17.00 -9.01 10.94
C ASP A 689 -18.37 -9.56 11.36
N ALA A 690 -18.48 -10.08 12.59
CA ALA A 690 -19.73 -10.60 13.13
C ALA A 690 -20.74 -9.50 13.48
N THR A 691 -20.28 -8.24 13.60
CA THR A 691 -21.09 -7.09 13.98
C THR A 691 -21.71 -6.45 12.72
N PRO A 692 -23.04 -6.45 12.55
CA PRO A 692 -23.67 -5.92 11.35
C PRO A 692 -23.32 -4.46 11.06
N GLN A 693 -23.17 -3.61 12.09
CA GLN A 693 -22.81 -2.18 11.96
C GLN A 693 -21.42 -1.98 11.35
N ILE A 694 -20.52 -2.94 11.52
CA ILE A 694 -19.19 -2.92 10.94
C ILE A 694 -19.20 -3.64 9.59
N GLN A 695 -19.83 -4.82 9.51
CA GLN A 695 -19.83 -5.63 8.30
C GLN A 695 -20.26 -4.85 7.04
N HIS A 696 -21.30 -4.03 7.11
CA HIS A 696 -21.77 -3.27 5.95
C HIS A 696 -20.85 -2.11 5.54
N ARG A 697 -19.85 -1.76 6.38
CA ARG A 697 -18.81 -0.77 6.06
C ARG A 697 -17.57 -1.41 5.43
N LEU A 698 -17.39 -2.72 5.62
CA LEU A 698 -16.23 -3.43 5.09
C LEU A 698 -16.41 -3.75 3.61
N GLN A 699 -15.30 -3.75 2.90
CA GLN A 699 -15.22 -4.17 1.51
C GLN A 699 -14.70 -5.60 1.41
N HIS A 700 -15.17 -6.33 0.40
CA HIS A 700 -14.67 -7.67 0.09
C HIS A 700 -13.23 -7.57 -0.43
N VAL A 701 -12.32 -8.28 0.24
CA VAL A 701 -10.89 -8.27 -0.10
C VAL A 701 -10.57 -9.33 -1.12
N THR A 702 -11.23 -10.50 -1.03
CA THR A 702 -10.90 -11.68 -1.84
C THR A 702 -12.07 -12.09 -2.72
N THR A 703 -11.79 -12.43 -3.98
CA THR A 703 -12.74 -13.01 -4.93
C THR A 703 -12.11 -14.26 -5.54
N LEU A 704 -12.72 -15.43 -5.31
CA LEU A 704 -12.30 -16.69 -5.90
C LEU A 704 -13.07 -16.94 -7.19
N LYS A 705 -12.36 -17.07 -8.28
CA LYS A 705 -12.90 -17.25 -9.63
C LYS A 705 -12.35 -18.48 -10.31
N THR A 706 -13.16 -19.07 -11.18
CA THR A 706 -12.78 -20.16 -12.07
C THR A 706 -13.46 -19.99 -13.43
N THR A 707 -13.35 -20.97 -14.33
CA THR A 707 -13.98 -20.93 -15.67
C THR A 707 -14.71 -22.22 -15.97
N ILE A 708 -15.65 -22.16 -16.91
CA ILE A 708 -16.37 -23.32 -17.44
C ILE A 708 -15.46 -24.06 -18.42
N SER A 709 -15.19 -25.32 -18.11
CA SER A 709 -14.37 -26.22 -18.99
C SER A 709 -15.21 -26.86 -20.08
N GLN A 710 -16.42 -27.31 -19.73
CA GLN A 710 -17.30 -28.04 -20.64
C GLN A 710 -18.75 -27.88 -20.23
N ILE A 711 -19.66 -27.81 -21.22
CA ILE A 711 -21.09 -27.83 -21.04
C ILE A 711 -21.63 -29.15 -21.61
N LYS A 712 -22.56 -29.79 -20.86
CA LYS A 712 -23.27 -31.00 -21.30
C LYS A 712 -24.77 -30.83 -21.17
N HIS A 713 -25.50 -31.52 -22.04
CA HIS A 713 -26.94 -31.67 -21.98
C HIS A 713 -27.27 -33.09 -21.53
N LEU A 714 -28.04 -33.21 -20.46
CA LEU A 714 -28.41 -34.46 -19.83
C LEU A 714 -29.94 -34.62 -19.91
N GLN A 715 -30.36 -35.84 -20.23
CA GLN A 715 -31.77 -36.16 -20.22
C GLN A 715 -32.26 -36.44 -18.79
N LYS A 716 -33.57 -36.24 -18.59
CA LYS A 716 -34.21 -36.60 -17.31
C LYS A 716 -33.85 -38.03 -16.88
N GLY A 717 -33.41 -38.18 -15.66
CA GLY A 717 -33.04 -39.48 -15.04
C GLY A 717 -31.56 -39.84 -15.18
N GLU A 718 -30.76 -39.14 -16.01
CA GLU A 718 -29.31 -39.36 -16.06
C GLU A 718 -28.61 -38.92 -14.79
N THR A 719 -27.50 -39.57 -14.48
CA THR A 719 -26.79 -39.35 -13.21
C THR A 719 -25.45 -38.69 -13.42
N ILE A 720 -25.01 -37.88 -12.43
CA ILE A 720 -23.84 -36.99 -12.52
C ILE A 720 -22.87 -37.30 -11.37
N GLY A 721 -21.58 -37.37 -11.71
CA GLY A 721 -20.47 -37.44 -10.78
C GLY A 721 -20.34 -38.79 -10.03
N TYR A 722 -19.39 -38.81 -9.08
CA TYR A 722 -19.04 -40.00 -8.31
C TYR A 722 -20.23 -40.55 -7.53
N SER A 723 -20.30 -41.87 -7.48
CA SER A 723 -21.39 -42.63 -6.81
C SER A 723 -22.78 -42.30 -7.36
N ARG A 724 -22.84 -41.69 -8.56
CA ARG A 724 -24.09 -41.33 -9.23
C ARG A 724 -25.07 -40.52 -8.34
N ARG A 725 -24.50 -39.64 -7.49
CA ARG A 725 -25.27 -38.91 -6.48
C ARG A 725 -26.08 -37.73 -7.06
N GLY A 726 -25.59 -37.10 -8.13
CA GLY A 726 -26.40 -36.14 -8.87
C GLY A 726 -27.40 -36.87 -9.79
N VAL A 727 -28.62 -36.34 -9.89
CA VAL A 727 -29.64 -36.86 -10.79
C VAL A 727 -30.29 -35.69 -11.52
N ALA A 728 -30.39 -35.78 -12.83
CA ALA A 728 -31.12 -34.82 -13.65
C ALA A 728 -32.63 -35.05 -13.46
N LEU A 729 -33.31 -34.19 -12.73
CA LEU A 729 -34.74 -34.31 -12.43
C LEU A 729 -35.63 -33.93 -13.63
N GLN A 730 -35.03 -33.21 -14.60
CA GLN A 730 -35.60 -32.79 -15.90
C GLN A 730 -34.45 -32.76 -16.91
N ASP A 731 -34.72 -32.44 -18.15
CA ASP A 731 -33.65 -32.15 -19.11
C ASP A 731 -32.82 -31.01 -18.60
N THR A 732 -31.54 -31.31 -18.28
CA THR A 732 -30.64 -30.45 -17.49
C THR A 732 -29.42 -30.06 -18.32
N ARG A 733 -29.05 -28.80 -18.25
CA ARG A 733 -27.80 -28.30 -18.82
C ARG A 733 -26.78 -28.16 -17.71
N THR A 734 -25.66 -28.84 -17.81
CA THR A 734 -24.61 -28.80 -16.77
C THR A 734 -23.33 -28.16 -17.28
N ALA A 735 -22.64 -27.44 -16.39
CA ALA A 735 -21.29 -26.92 -16.61
C ALA A 735 -20.31 -27.60 -15.65
N THR A 736 -19.18 -28.04 -16.18
CA THR A 736 -18.03 -28.49 -15.39
C THR A 736 -17.04 -27.34 -15.24
N VAL A 737 -16.68 -26.99 -14.00
CA VAL A 737 -15.76 -25.92 -13.68
C VAL A 737 -14.48 -26.45 -13.05
N ARG A 738 -13.33 -25.72 -13.22
CA ARG A 738 -11.98 -26.15 -12.85
C ARG A 738 -11.63 -25.82 -11.40
N ILE A 739 -12.50 -26.24 -10.47
CA ILE A 739 -12.23 -26.11 -9.03
C ILE A 739 -12.85 -27.29 -8.29
N GLY A 740 -12.11 -27.84 -7.33
CA GLY A 740 -12.54 -28.93 -6.49
C GLY A 740 -12.01 -28.82 -5.07
N TYR A 741 -12.13 -29.91 -4.28
CA TYR A 741 -11.73 -29.85 -2.86
C TYR A 741 -10.20 -29.74 -2.67
N ALA A 742 -9.37 -30.10 -3.63
CA ALA A 742 -7.93 -29.90 -3.57
C ALA A 742 -7.53 -28.43 -3.81
N ASP A 743 -8.44 -27.60 -4.36
CA ASP A 743 -8.28 -26.17 -4.50
C ASP A 743 -8.78 -25.40 -3.27
N GLY A 744 -9.51 -26.09 -2.38
CA GLY A 744 -10.11 -25.51 -1.17
C GLY A 744 -11.62 -25.33 -1.24
N TYR A 745 -12.33 -25.80 -2.29
CA TYR A 745 -13.78 -25.76 -2.33
C TYR A 745 -14.37 -26.98 -1.62
N PRO A 746 -15.01 -26.83 -0.44
CA PRO A 746 -15.34 -27.96 0.44
C PRO A 746 -16.27 -28.99 -0.21
N ARG A 747 -15.95 -30.27 -0.02
CA ARG A 747 -16.81 -31.37 -0.53
C ARG A 747 -18.18 -31.45 0.14
N SER A 748 -18.33 -30.85 1.34
CA SER A 748 -19.60 -30.68 2.03
C SER A 748 -20.64 -29.88 1.25
N LEU A 749 -20.19 -29.05 0.28
CA LEU A 749 -21.04 -28.24 -0.60
C LEU A 749 -21.66 -29.04 -1.77
N SER A 750 -21.46 -30.34 -1.85
CA SER A 750 -22.03 -31.24 -2.85
C SER A 750 -23.56 -31.27 -2.85
N ASN A 751 -24.15 -31.73 -3.95
CA ASN A 751 -25.56 -32.06 -4.07
C ASN A 751 -26.55 -30.92 -3.72
N GLY A 752 -26.34 -29.76 -4.31
CA GLY A 752 -27.22 -28.60 -4.20
C GLY A 752 -27.01 -27.71 -2.97
N LYS A 753 -26.13 -28.10 -2.03
CA LYS A 753 -25.82 -27.24 -0.87
C LYS A 753 -25.05 -25.97 -1.30
N GLY A 754 -23.99 -26.11 -2.10
CA GLY A 754 -23.23 -25.01 -2.62
C GLY A 754 -23.78 -24.43 -3.93
N LYS A 755 -23.50 -23.16 -4.16
CA LYS A 755 -23.82 -22.45 -5.40
C LYS A 755 -22.62 -21.63 -5.83
N MET A 756 -22.43 -21.50 -7.14
CA MET A 756 -21.50 -20.55 -7.76
C MET A 756 -22.29 -19.60 -8.65
N PHE A 757 -21.72 -18.47 -9.04
CA PHE A 757 -22.42 -17.48 -9.83
C PHE A 757 -21.84 -17.36 -11.24
N ILE A 758 -22.69 -17.36 -12.25
CA ILE A 758 -22.36 -17.24 -13.65
C ILE A 758 -23.22 -16.11 -14.22
N ASN A 759 -22.59 -15.06 -14.75
CA ASN A 759 -23.30 -13.89 -15.28
C ASN A 759 -24.37 -13.32 -14.31
N GLY A 760 -24.04 -13.30 -12.98
CA GLY A 760 -24.94 -12.83 -11.92
C GLY A 760 -26.04 -13.81 -11.51
N ASN A 761 -26.11 -15.02 -12.10
CA ASN A 761 -27.13 -16.02 -11.79
C ASN A 761 -26.56 -17.16 -10.94
N PRO A 762 -27.25 -17.60 -9.89
CA PRO A 762 -26.81 -18.69 -9.05
C PRO A 762 -26.94 -20.04 -9.75
N ALA A 763 -25.86 -20.78 -9.86
CA ALA A 763 -25.76 -22.13 -10.41
C ALA A 763 -25.45 -23.14 -9.27
N PRO A 764 -26.39 -23.98 -8.86
CA PRO A 764 -26.18 -24.93 -7.76
C PRO A 764 -25.26 -26.07 -8.19
N VAL A 765 -24.50 -26.59 -7.23
CA VAL A 765 -23.67 -27.79 -7.41
C VAL A 765 -24.55 -29.00 -7.63
N ILE A 766 -24.32 -29.74 -8.71
CA ILE A 766 -25.01 -31.00 -9.00
C ILE A 766 -24.03 -32.19 -8.90
N GLY A 767 -24.41 -33.21 -8.13
CA GLY A 767 -23.51 -34.35 -7.84
C GLY A 767 -22.44 -34.03 -6.78
N ASN A 768 -21.51 -34.96 -6.62
CA ASN A 768 -20.39 -34.81 -5.69
C ASN A 768 -19.26 -33.94 -6.29
N ILE A 769 -18.73 -33.00 -5.49
CA ILE A 769 -17.53 -32.23 -5.83
C ILE A 769 -16.36 -33.21 -5.93
N CYS A 770 -15.59 -33.09 -7.04
CA CYS A 770 -14.39 -33.89 -7.33
C CYS A 770 -13.12 -33.24 -6.74
N MET A 771 -11.95 -33.88 -6.93
CA MET A 771 -10.67 -33.35 -6.47
C MET A 771 -10.35 -31.99 -7.13
N ASP A 772 -10.53 -31.90 -8.46
CA ASP A 772 -10.09 -30.77 -9.27
C ASP A 772 -11.25 -30.10 -10.05
N MET A 773 -12.47 -30.62 -9.95
CA MET A 773 -13.62 -30.16 -10.73
C MET A 773 -14.93 -30.20 -9.94
N THR A 774 -15.85 -29.33 -10.32
CA THR A 774 -17.23 -29.29 -9.79
C THR A 774 -18.20 -29.17 -10.96
N MET A 775 -19.34 -29.86 -10.86
CA MET A 775 -20.43 -29.78 -11.82
C MET A 775 -21.53 -28.87 -11.26
N LEU A 776 -22.00 -27.97 -12.10
CA LEU A 776 -23.08 -27.01 -11.78
C LEU A 776 -24.27 -27.24 -12.66
N ASP A 777 -25.48 -27.09 -12.13
CA ASP A 777 -26.70 -27.00 -12.91
C ASP A 777 -26.83 -25.57 -13.45
N ILE A 778 -26.79 -25.43 -14.77
CA ILE A 778 -26.91 -24.15 -15.48
C ILE A 778 -28.17 -24.10 -16.35
N THR A 779 -29.18 -24.93 -16.02
CA THR A 779 -30.46 -24.93 -16.74
C THR A 779 -31.08 -23.53 -16.64
N GLY A 780 -31.39 -22.93 -17.80
CA GLY A 780 -31.94 -21.57 -17.87
C GLY A 780 -30.92 -20.42 -17.75
N ILE A 781 -29.64 -20.73 -17.55
CA ILE A 781 -28.56 -19.73 -17.48
C ILE A 781 -27.88 -19.63 -18.85
N ASP A 782 -27.80 -18.44 -19.43
CA ASP A 782 -27.04 -18.21 -20.66
C ASP A 782 -25.53 -18.20 -20.33
N ALA A 783 -24.85 -19.30 -20.68
CA ALA A 783 -23.45 -19.52 -20.41
C ALA A 783 -22.80 -20.36 -21.52
N LYS A 784 -21.49 -20.15 -21.74
CA LYS A 784 -20.66 -20.87 -22.70
C LYS A 784 -19.35 -21.33 -22.08
N GLU A 785 -18.68 -22.26 -22.72
CA GLU A 785 -17.35 -22.71 -22.33
C GLU A 785 -16.37 -21.51 -22.34
N GLY A 786 -15.54 -21.41 -21.28
CA GLY A 786 -14.63 -20.29 -21.05
C GLY A 786 -15.23 -19.14 -20.23
N ASP A 787 -16.53 -19.09 -19.99
CA ASP A 787 -17.15 -18.03 -19.17
C ASP A 787 -16.63 -18.12 -17.71
N GLU A 788 -16.49 -16.94 -17.10
CA GLU A 788 -16.04 -16.80 -15.70
C GLU A 788 -17.15 -17.23 -14.74
N VAL A 789 -16.73 -17.92 -13.69
CA VAL A 789 -17.59 -18.39 -12.62
C VAL A 789 -17.06 -17.86 -11.29
N ILE A 790 -17.91 -17.15 -10.55
CA ILE A 790 -17.60 -16.64 -9.21
C ILE A 790 -17.93 -17.71 -8.18
N VAL A 791 -16.91 -18.16 -7.44
CA VAL A 791 -17.05 -19.15 -6.35
C VAL A 791 -17.41 -18.44 -5.05
N PHE A 792 -16.72 -17.35 -4.73
CA PHE A 792 -17.12 -16.37 -3.73
C PHE A 792 -16.44 -15.01 -4.02
N GLY A 793 -17.04 -13.94 -3.51
CA GLY A 793 -16.57 -12.56 -3.69
C GLY A 793 -17.59 -11.59 -3.11
N GLU A 794 -18.08 -10.67 -3.93
CA GLU A 794 -19.18 -9.79 -3.56
C GLU A 794 -20.50 -10.60 -3.48
N GLU A 795 -20.73 -11.47 -4.45
CA GLU A 795 -21.84 -12.43 -4.44
C GLU A 795 -21.43 -13.73 -5.16
N PRO A 796 -21.54 -14.92 -4.51
CA PRO A 796 -21.85 -15.11 -3.09
C PRO A 796 -20.70 -14.62 -2.19
N THR A 797 -21.01 -14.16 -0.99
CA THR A 797 -19.96 -13.78 -0.03
C THR A 797 -19.27 -15.02 0.53
N VAL A 798 -18.04 -14.86 1.03
CA VAL A 798 -17.36 -15.96 1.75
C VAL A 798 -18.17 -16.47 2.95
N THR A 799 -18.96 -15.59 3.59
CA THR A 799 -19.86 -15.92 4.69
C THR A 799 -21.03 -16.79 4.23
N ASN A 800 -21.57 -16.54 3.03
CA ASN A 800 -22.59 -17.43 2.46
C ASN A 800 -22.04 -18.84 2.23
N VAL A 801 -20.85 -18.94 1.62
CA VAL A 801 -20.20 -20.23 1.36
C VAL A 801 -19.89 -20.96 2.67
N ALA A 802 -19.40 -20.25 3.69
CA ALA A 802 -19.16 -20.82 5.02
C ALA A 802 -20.45 -21.36 5.66
N SER A 803 -21.53 -20.58 5.59
CA SER A 803 -22.85 -21.00 6.09
C SER A 803 -23.36 -22.27 5.38
N TRP A 804 -23.26 -22.35 4.07
CA TRP A 804 -23.66 -23.54 3.30
C TRP A 804 -22.80 -24.77 3.62
N ALA A 805 -21.50 -24.55 3.94
CA ALA A 805 -20.58 -25.61 4.32
C ALA A 805 -20.67 -25.98 5.81
N GLU A 806 -21.54 -25.30 6.59
CA GLU A 806 -21.72 -25.48 8.06
C GLU A 806 -20.42 -25.22 8.84
N THR A 807 -19.68 -24.15 8.44
CA THR A 807 -18.40 -23.73 9.03
C THR A 807 -18.30 -22.20 9.12
N ILE A 808 -17.09 -21.67 9.34
CA ILE A 808 -16.77 -20.26 9.51
C ILE A 808 -15.94 -19.71 8.33
N SER A 809 -16.06 -18.41 8.07
CA SER A 809 -15.33 -17.73 6.97
C SER A 809 -13.81 -17.90 7.06
N TYR A 810 -13.25 -18.04 8.27
CA TYR A 810 -11.82 -18.32 8.49
C TYR A 810 -11.39 -19.62 7.79
N GLU A 811 -12.15 -20.69 7.94
CA GLU A 811 -11.84 -21.98 7.35
C GLU A 811 -11.93 -21.93 5.82
N ILE A 812 -12.94 -21.29 5.26
CA ILE A 812 -13.08 -21.14 3.80
C ILE A 812 -11.88 -20.40 3.23
N LEU A 813 -11.46 -19.27 3.83
CA LEU A 813 -10.34 -18.47 3.34
C LEU A 813 -9.00 -19.21 3.47
N THR A 814 -8.73 -19.83 4.62
CA THR A 814 -7.43 -20.49 4.90
C THR A 814 -7.26 -21.82 4.17
N ASN A 815 -8.35 -22.47 3.76
CA ASN A 815 -8.31 -23.72 3.00
C ASN A 815 -8.02 -23.52 1.51
N ILE A 816 -8.02 -22.28 0.98
CA ILE A 816 -7.64 -22.04 -0.42
C ILE A 816 -6.20 -22.47 -0.64
N SER A 817 -6.03 -23.54 -1.41
CA SER A 817 -4.74 -24.18 -1.69
C SER A 817 -3.74 -23.20 -2.28
N GLN A 818 -2.45 -23.35 -1.97
CA GLN A 818 -1.37 -22.56 -2.57
C GLN A 818 -1.25 -22.75 -4.10
N ARG A 819 -1.78 -23.83 -4.67
CA ARG A 819 -1.83 -24.05 -6.12
C ARG A 819 -2.79 -23.11 -6.85
N VAL A 820 -3.78 -22.52 -6.15
CA VAL A 820 -4.64 -21.46 -6.68
C VAL A 820 -3.82 -20.18 -6.77
N LYS A 821 -3.71 -19.59 -7.94
CA LYS A 821 -2.92 -18.38 -8.17
C LYS A 821 -3.54 -17.18 -7.43
N ARG A 822 -2.71 -16.45 -6.65
CA ARG A 822 -3.10 -15.16 -6.06
C ARG A 822 -2.77 -14.04 -7.06
N VAL A 823 -3.75 -13.17 -7.25
CA VAL A 823 -3.63 -12.01 -8.15
C VAL A 823 -3.98 -10.77 -7.34
N TYR A 824 -3.00 -9.93 -7.08
CA TYR A 824 -3.17 -8.69 -6.34
C TYR A 824 -3.46 -7.55 -7.29
N PHE A 825 -4.39 -6.67 -6.92
CA PHE A 825 -4.67 -5.47 -7.69
C PHE A 825 -4.99 -4.28 -6.79
N GLU A 826 -4.61 -3.10 -7.28
CA GLU A 826 -4.99 -1.80 -6.72
C GLU A 826 -5.75 -1.05 -7.82
N GLU A 827 -7.02 -0.74 -7.64
CA GLU A 827 -7.83 0.08 -8.53
C GLU A 827 -7.58 1.58 -8.35
#